data_70470284eb09b40f71438d5e62c0b1c0
#
_entry.id   70470284eb09b40f71438d5e62c0b1c0
#
_cell.length_a   1.000
_cell.length_b   1.000
_cell.length_c   1.000
_cell.angle_alpha   90.00
_cell.angle_beta   90.00
_cell.angle_gamma   90.00
#
_symmetry.space_group_name_H-M   'P 1'
#
loop_
_entity.id
_entity.type
_entity.pdbx_description
1 polymer ?
#
loop_
_entity_poly.entity_id
_entity_poly.type
_entity_poly.pdbx_seq_one_letter_code
_entity_poly.pdbx_strand_id
1 'polypeptide(L)'
;MAYCKILRSPHPHAVIRNIDVSRAQAHPGVYLVLTGKDLPIEYGILPVSQDETALCVDRVRHVGDPVAAVIAREELTAFEALDLIDVEYEILPTISDPEEALATPEPRLHDYGEEGNIHKRVSFEFGDVDKGFAEADEILEDLFFYQGSTHLAMEQHASVAIKDREGKLTLWTSTQVPHYLHRSLAKVLELPAGHIRVIATPNGGGFGGKSDPLNHEIIVCKAALLLGRPVKISLTREEVFYCHRGRHPVLMKFKVGVKKDGTIKALDLQTLIDGGGYGSFGVASTFYTGALQTTAYHVERFKFRACRTFTNKPPCGPKRGHGTPQPRFGQEVQMDKIAERLGIDPAELRLRTAVKPNELTANFLQLGTVGLEQCIRRVVDMSGWKDKFRKLPEGRGVGLACSCYLTGAGLSIYWNKMPHSGIQLKLDRSGGVTLQAGTTEIGQGSDDVLAAIVAEILGLQTVDIRVYSGDTDLGPVDLGSYSSRVTLMAGNAAVQAAERAKAMLAEAVAEKLQVPKERLRFADNAVFDTAAPEKRVTFPEAVCLGESRFGTIGTVGSYWPPKMPAAQYKGGGVGTSPTYTYSAAVAEVEVNPATGWIRVVKIWNTHDLGRALNPTIALGQVEGSIYMGLGEALMEEQEFRRLPKKLSHALVHKFPSILEYKSPTSLDMPEIFTEFVEGPDPRGPFGAKEVGQGPLLPIMPAVANAVYDAVGVRIDEVPITPEKILKALAEKRAGREPRYGPTHFPEISWPEALRVPPPWEGGDGRAINETPKERKPRVEKEAVLKP
;
A
#
# COMPACT_ATOMS: atom_id res chain seq x y z
N MET A 1 15.55 -32.00 1.11
CA MET A 1 15.34 -30.61 0.71
C MET A 1 16.52 -30.17 -0.12
N ALA A 2 16.31 -29.36 -1.15
CA ALA A 2 17.37 -28.65 -1.87
C ALA A 2 17.26 -27.14 -1.56
N TYR A 3 18.35 -26.41 -1.73
CA TYR A 3 18.45 -25.00 -1.42
C TYR A 3 18.77 -24.21 -2.68
N CYS A 4 18.09 -23.07 -2.85
CA CYS A 4 18.23 -22.21 -4.02
C CYS A 4 18.91 -20.89 -3.61
N LYS A 5 19.87 -20.42 -4.42
CA LYS A 5 20.44 -19.06 -4.38
C LYS A 5 20.44 -18.45 -5.77
N ILE A 6 20.36 -17.12 -5.81
CA ILE A 6 20.21 -16.38 -7.06
C ILE A 6 21.46 -15.55 -7.31
N LEU A 7 22.06 -15.72 -8.49
CA LEU A 7 23.07 -14.80 -9.02
C LEU A 7 22.38 -13.51 -9.45
N ARG A 8 22.85 -12.39 -8.92
CA ARG A 8 22.30 -11.07 -9.21
C ARG A 8 23.29 -10.23 -10.01
N SER A 9 22.76 -9.40 -10.90
CA SER A 9 23.58 -8.51 -11.73
C SER A 9 24.32 -7.47 -10.88
N PRO A 10 25.62 -7.32 -11.09
CA PRO A 10 26.39 -6.19 -10.55
C PRO A 10 26.22 -4.91 -11.37
N HIS A 11 25.56 -4.99 -12.54
CA HIS A 11 25.40 -3.88 -13.46
C HIS A 11 23.96 -3.33 -13.41
N PRO A 12 23.80 -2.00 -13.46
CA PRO A 12 22.48 -1.37 -13.46
C PRO A 12 21.75 -1.50 -14.80
N HIS A 13 22.51 -1.59 -15.92
CA HIS A 13 21.97 -1.70 -17.27
C HIS A 13 22.97 -2.38 -18.20
N ALA A 14 22.61 -3.55 -18.68
CA ALA A 14 23.46 -4.30 -19.61
C ALA A 14 22.64 -5.32 -20.42
N VAL A 15 23.10 -5.61 -21.64
CA VAL A 15 22.66 -6.79 -22.40
C VAL A 15 23.45 -8.01 -21.91
N ILE A 16 22.75 -9.11 -21.72
CA ILE A 16 23.37 -10.41 -21.42
C ILE A 16 23.71 -11.06 -22.76
N ARG A 17 25.00 -11.16 -23.07
CA ARG A 17 25.49 -11.78 -24.32
C ARG A 17 25.61 -13.31 -24.18
N ASN A 18 26.09 -13.77 -23.03
CA ASN A 18 26.22 -15.20 -22.73
C ASN A 18 26.16 -15.45 -21.22
N ILE A 19 25.69 -16.62 -20.83
CA ILE A 19 25.76 -17.13 -19.46
C ILE A 19 26.34 -18.56 -19.56
N ASP A 20 27.58 -18.73 -19.06
CA ASP A 20 28.19 -20.07 -18.96
C ASP A 20 28.00 -20.62 -17.55
N VAL A 21 27.15 -21.62 -17.45
CA VAL A 21 26.84 -22.32 -16.18
C VAL A 21 27.58 -23.64 -16.01
N SER A 22 28.47 -24.02 -16.96
CA SER A 22 29.08 -25.34 -17.04
C SER A 22 29.87 -25.72 -15.79
N ARG A 23 30.68 -24.81 -15.26
CA ARG A 23 31.46 -25.01 -14.02
C ARG A 23 30.56 -25.14 -12.79
N ALA A 24 29.55 -24.29 -12.68
CA ALA A 24 28.59 -24.35 -11.58
C ALA A 24 27.77 -25.66 -11.63
N GLN A 25 27.32 -26.08 -12.83
CA GLN A 25 26.58 -27.34 -12.99
C GLN A 25 27.43 -28.56 -12.67
N ALA A 26 28.74 -28.52 -12.93
CA ALA A 26 29.68 -29.60 -12.59
C ALA A 26 30.11 -29.62 -11.12
N HIS A 27 29.80 -28.60 -10.32
CA HIS A 27 30.22 -28.51 -8.93
C HIS A 27 29.55 -29.60 -8.07
N PRO A 28 30.32 -30.36 -7.25
CA PRO A 28 29.76 -31.41 -6.41
C PRO A 28 28.66 -30.89 -5.47
N GLY A 29 27.49 -31.53 -5.53
CA GLY A 29 26.34 -31.15 -4.70
C GLY A 29 25.38 -30.17 -5.35
N VAL A 30 25.68 -29.61 -6.52
CA VAL A 30 24.73 -28.88 -7.35
C VAL A 30 23.81 -29.86 -8.06
N TYR A 31 22.52 -29.60 -8.02
CA TYR A 31 21.50 -30.41 -8.68
C TYR A 31 21.02 -29.81 -10.00
N LEU A 32 20.94 -28.46 -10.04
CA LEU A 32 20.37 -27.75 -11.17
C LEU A 32 20.86 -26.30 -11.16
N VAL A 33 21.10 -25.77 -12.36
CA VAL A 33 21.27 -24.33 -12.57
C VAL A 33 20.21 -23.86 -13.56
N LEU A 34 19.48 -22.80 -13.23
CA LEU A 34 18.46 -22.18 -14.06
C LEU A 34 18.93 -20.81 -14.56
N THR A 35 18.54 -20.47 -15.78
CA THR A 35 18.76 -19.17 -16.42
C THR A 35 17.45 -18.59 -16.95
N GLY A 36 17.48 -17.38 -17.50
CA GLY A 36 16.31 -16.77 -18.13
C GLY A 36 15.67 -17.62 -19.24
N LYS A 37 16.46 -18.46 -19.91
CA LYS A 37 15.94 -19.38 -20.96
C LYS A 37 14.97 -20.43 -20.41
N ASP A 38 15.07 -20.77 -19.12
CA ASP A 38 14.21 -21.76 -18.47
C ASP A 38 12.88 -21.15 -18.00
N LEU A 39 12.81 -19.80 -17.90
CA LEU A 39 11.68 -19.02 -17.39
C LEU A 39 11.45 -17.75 -18.22
N PRO A 40 11.23 -17.85 -19.55
CA PRO A 40 11.20 -16.69 -20.44
C PRO A 40 9.87 -15.89 -20.41
N ILE A 41 8.85 -16.41 -19.73
CA ILE A 41 7.51 -15.80 -19.74
C ILE A 41 7.45 -14.65 -18.76
N GLU A 42 7.09 -13.48 -19.26
CA GLU A 42 6.90 -12.28 -18.45
C GLU A 42 5.68 -12.39 -17.55
N TYR A 43 5.80 -11.81 -16.34
CA TYR A 43 4.74 -11.70 -15.36
C TYR A 43 4.70 -10.28 -14.76
N GLY A 44 3.73 -10.03 -13.92
CA GLY A 44 3.55 -8.79 -13.17
C GLY A 44 2.14 -8.75 -12.57
N ILE A 45 1.95 -7.92 -11.56
CA ILE A 45 0.70 -7.83 -10.82
C ILE A 45 -0.42 -7.20 -11.65
N LEU A 46 -0.11 -6.10 -12.36
CA LEU A 46 -1.08 -5.43 -13.22
C LEU A 46 -1.02 -5.99 -14.65
N PRO A 47 -2.16 -6.26 -15.27
CA PRO A 47 -2.21 -6.75 -16.65
C PRO A 47 -1.58 -5.82 -17.69
N VAL A 48 -1.43 -4.55 -17.34
CA VAL A 48 -0.85 -3.50 -18.21
C VAL A 48 0.64 -3.27 -17.98
N SER A 49 1.25 -3.97 -17.02
CA SER A 49 2.68 -3.86 -16.65
C SER A 49 3.19 -5.26 -16.27
N GLN A 50 3.15 -6.19 -17.22
CA GLN A 50 3.73 -7.53 -17.06
C GLN A 50 5.06 -7.54 -17.80
N ASP A 51 6.10 -7.04 -17.16
CA ASP A 51 7.39 -6.71 -17.77
C ASP A 51 8.58 -7.36 -17.07
N GLU A 52 8.33 -8.27 -16.12
CA GLU A 52 9.36 -8.99 -15.38
C GLU A 52 9.44 -10.45 -15.83
N THR A 53 10.66 -10.96 -16.00
CA THR A 53 10.93 -12.39 -16.05
C THR A 53 11.51 -12.86 -14.72
N ALA A 54 11.31 -14.14 -14.34
CA ALA A 54 11.80 -14.63 -13.05
C ALA A 54 13.34 -14.64 -12.97
N LEU A 55 14.01 -14.84 -14.11
CA LEU A 55 15.43 -14.63 -14.35
C LEU A 55 15.57 -13.83 -15.65
N CYS A 56 16.48 -12.86 -15.69
CA CYS A 56 16.71 -12.04 -16.87
C CYS A 56 17.07 -12.86 -18.09
N VAL A 57 16.40 -12.63 -19.22
CA VAL A 57 16.59 -13.39 -20.45
C VAL A 57 17.71 -12.77 -21.29
N ASP A 58 17.59 -11.48 -21.58
CA ASP A 58 18.46 -10.77 -22.53
C ASP A 58 19.08 -9.48 -21.96
N ARG A 59 18.49 -8.92 -20.90
CA ARG A 59 18.89 -7.61 -20.36
C ARG A 59 18.65 -7.52 -18.86
N VAL A 60 19.59 -6.91 -18.16
CA VAL A 60 19.43 -6.46 -16.78
C VAL A 60 19.10 -4.97 -16.75
N ARG A 61 18.22 -4.56 -15.82
CA ARG A 61 17.66 -3.20 -15.74
C ARG A 61 17.98 -2.46 -14.45
N HIS A 62 18.49 -3.18 -13.43
CA HIS A 62 18.99 -2.57 -12.19
C HIS A 62 20.06 -3.45 -11.54
N VAL A 63 20.84 -2.88 -10.63
CA VAL A 63 21.75 -3.68 -9.78
C VAL A 63 20.91 -4.60 -8.88
N GLY A 64 21.27 -5.87 -8.87
CA GLY A 64 20.52 -6.90 -8.12
C GLY A 64 19.46 -7.63 -8.95
N ASP A 65 19.29 -7.30 -10.23
CA ASP A 65 18.40 -8.06 -11.13
C ASP A 65 18.80 -9.55 -11.16
N PRO A 66 17.87 -10.52 -11.10
CA PRO A 66 18.18 -11.94 -11.05
C PRO A 66 18.63 -12.46 -12.43
N VAL A 67 19.79 -13.10 -12.50
CA VAL A 67 20.40 -13.57 -13.76
C VAL A 67 20.38 -15.08 -13.90
N ALA A 68 20.74 -15.79 -12.83
CA ALA A 68 20.75 -17.24 -12.79
C ALA A 68 20.42 -17.73 -11.37
N ALA A 69 20.02 -18.99 -11.25
CA ALA A 69 19.74 -19.59 -9.95
C ALA A 69 20.42 -20.96 -9.83
N VAL A 70 21.11 -21.18 -8.70
CA VAL A 70 21.72 -22.47 -8.37
C VAL A 70 20.89 -23.19 -7.34
N ILE A 71 20.60 -24.46 -7.59
CA ILE A 71 19.88 -25.34 -6.69
C ILE A 71 20.84 -26.46 -6.26
N ALA A 72 21.17 -26.55 -4.98
CA ALA A 72 22.14 -27.48 -4.45
C ALA A 72 21.63 -28.24 -3.23
N ARG A 73 22.45 -29.21 -2.80
CA ARG A 73 22.18 -30.04 -1.61
C ARG A 73 22.17 -29.23 -0.33
N GLU A 74 23.04 -28.24 -0.26
CA GLU A 74 23.23 -27.36 0.89
C GLU A 74 23.25 -25.90 0.45
N GLU A 75 22.89 -25.00 1.34
CA GLU A 75 22.81 -23.59 1.05
C GLU A 75 24.19 -22.97 0.73
N LEU A 76 25.23 -23.38 1.47
CA LEU A 76 26.59 -22.95 1.22
C LEU A 76 27.09 -23.40 -0.16
N THR A 77 26.82 -24.65 -0.54
CA THR A 77 27.16 -25.17 -1.87
C THR A 77 26.50 -24.35 -2.98
N ALA A 78 25.25 -23.91 -2.77
CA ALA A 78 24.58 -23.06 -3.74
C ALA A 78 25.26 -21.69 -3.87
N PHE A 79 25.70 -21.08 -2.77
CA PHE A 79 26.46 -19.84 -2.77
C PHE A 79 27.81 -19.97 -3.48
N GLU A 80 28.61 -21.00 -3.14
CA GLU A 80 29.91 -21.24 -3.76
C GLU A 80 29.79 -21.45 -5.27
N ALA A 81 28.74 -22.12 -5.70
CA ALA A 81 28.51 -22.37 -7.13
C ALA A 81 28.08 -21.12 -7.91
N LEU A 82 27.52 -20.08 -7.27
CA LEU A 82 27.22 -18.81 -7.94
C LEU A 82 28.50 -18.16 -8.51
N ASP A 83 29.62 -18.25 -7.80
CA ASP A 83 30.90 -17.68 -8.23
C ASP A 83 31.54 -18.44 -9.40
N LEU A 84 30.99 -19.60 -9.77
CA LEU A 84 31.42 -20.40 -10.91
C LEU A 84 30.63 -20.12 -12.19
N ILE A 85 29.65 -19.21 -12.14
CA ILE A 85 28.87 -18.79 -13.31
C ILE A 85 29.54 -17.61 -13.95
N ASP A 86 29.93 -17.75 -15.22
CA ASP A 86 30.50 -16.64 -15.99
C ASP A 86 29.41 -15.98 -16.86
N VAL A 87 29.24 -14.66 -16.70
CA VAL A 87 28.25 -13.88 -17.47
C VAL A 87 28.95 -12.80 -18.27
N GLU A 88 28.74 -12.84 -19.59
CA GLU A 88 29.24 -11.81 -20.49
C GLU A 88 28.21 -10.69 -20.66
N TYR A 89 28.56 -9.50 -20.19
CA TYR A 89 27.70 -8.32 -20.25
C TYR A 89 28.19 -7.30 -21.27
N GLU A 90 27.28 -6.76 -22.06
CA GLU A 90 27.49 -5.52 -22.82
C GLU A 90 26.84 -4.37 -22.05
N ILE A 91 27.66 -3.49 -21.50
CA ILE A 91 27.21 -2.40 -20.62
C ILE A 91 26.49 -1.34 -21.43
N LEU A 92 25.31 -0.92 -20.98
CA LEU A 92 24.49 0.14 -21.55
C LEU A 92 24.55 1.42 -20.71
N PRO A 93 24.19 2.58 -21.27
CA PRO A 93 24.00 3.82 -20.51
C PRO A 93 23.03 3.62 -19.34
N THR A 94 23.37 4.19 -18.19
CA THR A 94 22.59 4.10 -16.96
C THR A 94 21.78 5.36 -16.74
N ILE A 95 20.49 5.22 -16.48
CA ILE A 95 19.55 6.28 -16.11
C ILE A 95 19.32 6.21 -14.61
N SER A 96 19.75 7.23 -13.86
CA SER A 96 19.76 7.20 -12.39
C SER A 96 18.63 7.98 -11.73
N ASP A 97 17.95 8.86 -12.47
CA ASP A 97 16.87 9.69 -11.92
C ASP A 97 15.82 10.03 -13.00
N PRO A 98 14.65 10.51 -12.58
CA PRO A 98 13.55 10.83 -13.48
C PRO A 98 13.87 11.94 -14.50
N GLU A 99 14.66 12.95 -14.14
CA GLU A 99 15.01 14.06 -15.06
C GLU A 99 15.91 13.54 -16.17
N GLU A 100 16.89 12.71 -15.82
CA GLU A 100 17.73 12.01 -16.80
C GLU A 100 16.90 11.11 -17.72
N ALA A 101 15.87 10.42 -17.16
CA ALA A 101 14.95 9.58 -17.95
C ALA A 101 14.13 10.39 -18.96
N LEU A 102 13.72 11.62 -18.61
CA LEU A 102 13.04 12.53 -19.53
C LEU A 102 13.96 13.02 -20.65
N ALA A 103 15.26 13.25 -20.33
CA ALA A 103 16.24 13.76 -21.26
C ALA A 103 16.89 12.67 -22.14
N THR A 104 16.78 11.39 -21.77
CA THR A 104 17.46 10.26 -22.43
C THR A 104 16.44 9.26 -22.95
N PRO A 105 15.90 9.44 -24.16
CA PRO A 105 14.88 8.53 -24.70
C PRO A 105 15.44 7.16 -25.06
N GLU A 106 16.73 7.05 -25.40
CA GLU A 106 17.40 5.79 -25.76
C GLU A 106 18.71 5.58 -24.98
N PRO A 107 19.05 4.34 -24.59
CA PRO A 107 18.27 3.14 -24.84
C PRO A 107 17.04 3.07 -23.93
N ARG A 108 15.93 2.58 -24.48
CA ARG A 108 14.74 2.32 -23.68
C ARG A 108 14.97 1.13 -22.74
N LEU A 109 14.46 1.24 -21.50
CA LEU A 109 14.48 0.12 -20.56
C LEU A 109 13.47 -0.96 -20.95
N HIS A 110 12.32 -0.55 -21.49
CA HIS A 110 11.25 -1.42 -21.95
C HIS A 110 10.68 -0.98 -23.30
N ASP A 111 10.18 -1.95 -24.07
CA ASP A 111 9.54 -1.70 -25.37
C ASP A 111 8.07 -1.24 -25.25
N TYR A 112 7.54 -1.14 -24.03
CA TYR A 112 6.21 -0.64 -23.74
C TYR A 112 6.25 0.65 -22.89
N GLY A 113 5.10 1.22 -22.59
CA GLY A 113 4.98 2.53 -21.95
C GLY A 113 4.64 3.61 -22.97
N GLU A 114 5.09 4.82 -22.73
CA GLU A 114 4.94 5.95 -23.66
C GLU A 114 6.24 6.16 -24.46
N GLU A 115 6.61 7.37 -24.77
CA GLU A 115 7.87 7.65 -25.47
C GLU A 115 9.10 7.53 -24.55
N GLY A 116 10.24 7.10 -25.10
CA GLY A 116 11.49 6.99 -24.35
C GLY A 116 11.36 6.12 -23.11
N ASN A 117 11.84 6.62 -21.98
CA ASN A 117 11.77 5.97 -20.67
C ASN A 117 10.61 6.45 -19.80
N ILE A 118 9.58 7.01 -20.40
CA ILE A 118 8.34 7.40 -19.72
C ILE A 118 7.40 6.19 -19.65
N HIS A 119 7.14 5.73 -18.43
CA HIS A 119 6.20 4.64 -18.19
C HIS A 119 4.75 5.10 -18.38
N LYS A 120 4.37 6.23 -17.76
CA LYS A 120 2.99 6.72 -17.79
C LYS A 120 2.91 8.21 -17.50
N ARG A 121 2.13 8.93 -18.31
CA ARG A 121 1.67 10.30 -18.04
C ARG A 121 0.15 10.32 -17.90
N VAL A 122 -0.32 11.17 -16.98
CA VAL A 122 -1.75 11.46 -16.82
C VAL A 122 -1.96 12.96 -16.67
N SER A 123 -3.09 13.45 -17.16
CA SER A 123 -3.47 14.87 -17.05
C SER A 123 -4.99 14.96 -16.93
N PHE A 124 -5.46 15.59 -15.85
CA PHE A 124 -6.86 15.78 -15.53
C PHE A 124 -7.12 17.22 -15.11
N GLU A 125 -8.29 17.75 -15.46
CA GLU A 125 -8.74 19.05 -15.04
C GLU A 125 -10.23 18.99 -14.67
N PHE A 126 -10.51 19.21 -13.39
CA PHE A 126 -11.84 19.20 -12.80
C PHE A 126 -12.28 20.64 -12.55
N GLY A 127 -13.09 21.18 -13.43
CA GLY A 127 -13.40 22.62 -13.53
C GLY A 127 -12.25 23.43 -14.15
N ASP A 128 -12.52 24.70 -14.38
CA ASP A 128 -11.54 25.64 -14.95
C ASP A 128 -10.64 26.21 -13.84
N VAL A 129 -9.43 25.62 -13.71
CA VAL A 129 -8.48 26.05 -12.64
C VAL A 129 -7.95 27.47 -12.86
N ASP A 130 -7.83 27.94 -14.11
CA ASP A 130 -7.35 29.29 -14.41
C ASP A 130 -8.36 30.34 -13.91
N LYS A 131 -9.66 30.06 -14.09
CA LYS A 131 -10.73 30.84 -13.49
C LYS A 131 -10.63 30.81 -11.95
N GLY A 132 -10.37 29.63 -11.35
CA GLY A 132 -10.19 29.52 -9.92
C GLY A 132 -9.00 30.34 -9.39
N PHE A 133 -7.88 30.37 -10.11
CA PHE A 133 -6.76 31.24 -9.76
C PHE A 133 -7.07 32.72 -9.93
N ALA A 134 -7.82 33.12 -10.95
CA ALA A 134 -8.26 34.49 -11.12
C ALA A 134 -9.23 34.97 -10.01
N GLU A 135 -10.00 34.08 -9.44
CA GLU A 135 -10.91 34.33 -8.32
C GLU A 135 -10.20 34.36 -6.95
N ALA A 136 -8.96 33.83 -6.85
CA ALA A 136 -8.22 33.73 -5.59
C ALA A 136 -7.71 35.11 -5.11
N ASP A 137 -7.63 35.30 -3.82
CA ASP A 137 -7.01 36.50 -3.20
C ASP A 137 -5.50 36.33 -3.03
N GLU A 138 -5.05 35.09 -2.78
CA GLU A 138 -3.64 34.71 -2.66
C GLU A 138 -3.37 33.46 -3.48
N ILE A 139 -2.19 33.41 -4.11
CA ILE A 139 -1.70 32.23 -4.83
C ILE A 139 -0.33 31.87 -4.28
N LEU A 140 -0.16 30.63 -3.85
CA LEU A 140 1.10 30.07 -3.40
C LEU A 140 1.53 28.97 -4.36
N GLU A 141 2.81 28.98 -4.74
CA GLU A 141 3.41 27.96 -5.60
C GLU A 141 4.70 27.46 -4.94
N ASP A 142 4.78 26.14 -4.66
CA ASP A 142 5.90 25.55 -3.95
C ASP A 142 6.29 24.20 -4.56
N LEU A 143 7.55 23.82 -4.33
CA LEU A 143 8.12 22.55 -4.73
C LEU A 143 8.44 21.70 -3.50
N PHE A 144 8.11 20.41 -3.56
CA PHE A 144 8.37 19.46 -2.50
C PHE A 144 9.03 18.20 -3.07
N PHE A 145 9.86 17.56 -2.26
CA PHE A 145 10.43 16.27 -2.61
C PHE A 145 10.23 15.25 -1.50
N TYR A 146 9.88 14.04 -1.92
CA TYR A 146 9.72 12.91 -1.01
C TYR A 146 10.65 11.78 -1.45
N GLN A 147 11.58 11.40 -0.58
CA GLN A 147 12.58 10.39 -0.88
C GLN A 147 11.98 8.97 -0.84
N GLY A 148 12.61 8.06 -1.60
CA GLY A 148 12.30 6.64 -1.56
C GLY A 148 12.73 5.99 -0.26
N SER A 149 11.98 5.00 0.19
CA SER A 149 12.25 4.25 1.40
C SER A 149 11.84 2.78 1.26
N THR A 150 12.49 1.87 2.02
CA THR A 150 12.18 0.44 2.03
C THR A 150 11.11 0.10 3.07
N HIS A 151 10.52 -1.09 2.98
CA HIS A 151 9.49 -1.56 3.91
C HIS A 151 10.05 -1.96 5.27
N LEU A 152 11.30 -2.44 5.34
CA LEU A 152 11.96 -2.94 6.55
C LEU A 152 11.15 -3.98 7.33
N ALA A 153 10.39 -4.84 6.66
CA ALA A 153 9.81 -5.99 7.34
C ALA A 153 10.90 -6.80 8.03
N MET A 154 10.67 -7.17 9.29
CA MET A 154 11.67 -7.94 10.07
C MET A 154 11.95 -9.30 9.43
N GLU A 155 10.92 -9.95 8.93
CA GLU A 155 11.04 -11.16 8.13
C GLU A 155 11.49 -10.83 6.70
N GLN A 156 12.57 -11.48 6.24
CA GLN A 156 12.96 -11.50 4.84
C GLN A 156 11.99 -12.36 4.03
N HIS A 157 12.09 -12.29 2.69
CA HIS A 157 11.33 -13.16 1.81
C HIS A 157 11.86 -14.59 1.87
N ALA A 158 10.98 -15.56 2.00
CA ALA A 158 11.29 -16.98 1.99
C ALA A 158 10.19 -17.80 1.36
N SER A 159 10.57 -18.89 0.68
CA SER A 159 9.64 -19.78 0.01
C SER A 159 10.12 -21.23 0.03
N VAL A 160 9.17 -22.16 0.08
CA VAL A 160 9.40 -23.59 -0.08
C VAL A 160 8.40 -24.14 -1.10
N ALA A 161 8.87 -24.78 -2.16
CA ALA A 161 8.05 -25.41 -3.16
C ALA A 161 8.23 -26.94 -3.16
N ILE A 162 7.14 -27.67 -3.35
CA ILE A 162 7.12 -29.13 -3.44
C ILE A 162 6.23 -29.54 -4.60
N LYS A 163 6.70 -30.51 -5.40
CA LYS A 163 5.88 -31.27 -6.34
C LYS A 163 5.52 -32.59 -5.71
N ASP A 164 4.23 -32.94 -5.64
CA ASP A 164 3.77 -34.24 -5.16
C ASP A 164 3.90 -35.34 -6.23
N ARG A 165 3.51 -36.54 -5.86
CA ARG A 165 3.58 -37.72 -6.78
C ARG A 165 2.58 -37.64 -7.94
N GLU A 166 1.51 -36.86 -7.78
CA GLU A 166 0.49 -36.63 -8.81
C GLU A 166 0.87 -35.49 -9.77
N GLY A 167 2.00 -34.81 -9.50
CA GLY A 167 2.49 -33.71 -10.30
C GLY A 167 1.94 -32.34 -9.90
N LYS A 168 1.18 -32.25 -8.80
CA LYS A 168 0.69 -30.98 -8.27
C LYS A 168 1.78 -30.25 -7.49
N LEU A 169 1.77 -28.93 -7.61
CA LEU A 169 2.73 -28.03 -7.00
C LEU A 169 2.11 -27.36 -5.76
N THR A 170 2.78 -27.43 -4.62
CA THR A 170 2.45 -26.64 -3.45
C THR A 170 3.60 -25.70 -3.12
N LEU A 171 3.28 -24.43 -2.96
CA LEU A 171 4.20 -23.36 -2.56
C LEU A 171 3.77 -22.79 -1.22
N TRP A 172 4.66 -22.86 -0.22
CA TRP A 172 4.57 -22.05 1.02
C TRP A 172 5.46 -20.84 0.86
N THR A 173 4.92 -19.65 1.10
CA THR A 173 5.65 -18.41 0.90
C THR A 173 5.13 -17.27 1.77
N SER A 174 6.02 -16.32 2.09
CA SER A 174 5.65 -15.10 2.79
C SER A 174 5.08 -14.07 1.80
N THR A 175 3.81 -14.23 1.41
CA THR A 175 3.11 -13.35 0.47
C THR A 175 1.87 -12.69 1.06
N GLN A 176 1.54 -11.48 0.61
CA GLN A 176 0.28 -10.79 0.92
C GLN A 176 -0.84 -11.14 -0.06
N VAL A 177 -0.51 -11.77 -1.20
CA VAL A 177 -1.41 -11.88 -2.36
C VAL A 177 -1.39 -13.28 -2.99
N PRO A 178 -1.77 -14.34 -2.23
CA PRO A 178 -1.63 -15.72 -2.68
C PRO A 178 -2.35 -16.02 -4.00
N HIS A 179 -3.53 -15.45 -4.24
CA HIS A 179 -4.28 -15.68 -5.48
C HIS A 179 -3.69 -14.94 -6.69
N TYR A 180 -3.04 -13.78 -6.51
CA TYR A 180 -2.29 -13.14 -7.61
C TYR A 180 -1.03 -13.91 -7.95
N LEU A 181 -0.31 -14.41 -6.94
CA LEU A 181 0.84 -15.27 -7.13
C LEU A 181 0.45 -16.58 -7.81
N HIS A 182 -0.63 -17.22 -7.36
CA HIS A 182 -1.19 -18.45 -7.98
C HIS A 182 -1.44 -18.26 -9.48
N ARG A 183 -2.06 -17.14 -9.88
CA ARG A 183 -2.29 -16.80 -11.29
C ARG A 183 -0.98 -16.64 -12.06
N SER A 184 0.01 -15.97 -11.47
CA SER A 184 1.31 -15.76 -12.10
C SER A 184 2.08 -17.07 -12.27
N LEU A 185 2.03 -17.94 -11.27
CA LEU A 185 2.62 -19.28 -11.35
C LEU A 185 1.99 -20.12 -12.47
N ALA A 186 0.66 -20.11 -12.58
CA ALA A 186 -0.03 -20.82 -13.65
C ALA A 186 0.41 -20.33 -15.04
N LYS A 187 0.55 -19.01 -15.20
CA LYS A 187 1.02 -18.39 -16.45
C LYS A 187 2.48 -18.77 -16.77
N VAL A 188 3.39 -18.52 -15.83
CA VAL A 188 4.85 -18.61 -16.07
C VAL A 188 5.33 -20.06 -16.15
N LEU A 189 4.72 -20.95 -15.37
CA LEU A 189 5.05 -22.37 -15.37
C LEU A 189 4.28 -23.18 -16.41
N GLU A 190 3.32 -22.53 -17.11
CA GLU A 190 2.43 -23.17 -18.11
C GLU A 190 1.70 -24.40 -17.54
N LEU A 191 1.24 -24.28 -16.27
CA LEU A 191 0.50 -25.32 -15.58
C LEU A 191 -0.98 -24.97 -15.45
N PRO A 192 -1.88 -25.95 -15.49
CA PRO A 192 -3.27 -25.76 -15.11
C PRO A 192 -3.33 -25.16 -13.68
N ALA A 193 -4.12 -24.12 -13.49
CA ALA A 193 -4.24 -23.44 -12.19
C ALA A 193 -4.64 -24.42 -11.06
N GLY A 194 -5.54 -25.40 -11.32
CA GLY A 194 -5.94 -26.42 -10.35
C GLY A 194 -4.84 -27.44 -9.97
N HIS A 195 -3.65 -27.36 -10.58
CA HIS A 195 -2.48 -28.15 -10.19
C HIS A 195 -1.52 -27.37 -9.29
N ILE A 196 -1.87 -26.14 -8.91
CA ILE A 196 -1.03 -25.27 -8.10
C ILE A 196 -1.80 -24.89 -6.83
N ARG A 197 -1.15 -25.03 -5.70
CA ARG A 197 -1.63 -24.55 -4.40
C ARG A 197 -0.60 -23.57 -3.83
N VAL A 198 -1.05 -22.40 -3.43
CA VAL A 198 -0.25 -21.40 -2.73
C VAL A 198 -0.76 -21.27 -1.30
N ILE A 199 0.14 -21.39 -0.34
CA ILE A 199 -0.14 -21.23 1.07
C ILE A 199 0.69 -20.04 1.57
N ALA A 200 0.04 -18.96 1.90
CA ALA A 200 0.68 -17.86 2.59
C ALA A 200 0.98 -18.29 4.02
N THR A 201 2.26 -18.26 4.40
CA THR A 201 2.65 -18.46 5.79
C THR A 201 2.33 -17.23 6.62
N PRO A 202 2.18 -17.31 7.94
CA PRO A 202 2.15 -16.13 8.79
C PRO A 202 3.37 -15.25 8.51
N ASN A 203 3.12 -13.98 8.15
CA ASN A 203 4.20 -13.07 7.72
C ASN A 203 4.68 -12.21 8.88
N GLY A 204 5.99 -12.10 9.04
CA GLY A 204 6.67 -11.19 9.97
C GLY A 204 6.76 -9.75 9.43
N GLY A 205 5.61 -9.21 8.98
CA GLY A 205 5.47 -7.91 8.33
C GLY A 205 5.51 -7.99 6.81
N GLY A 206 4.81 -7.07 6.17
CA GLY A 206 4.78 -6.97 4.71
C GLY A 206 4.78 -5.51 4.24
N PHE A 207 3.86 -4.70 4.77
CA PHE A 207 3.73 -3.25 4.52
C PHE A 207 3.60 -2.85 3.05
N GLY A 208 3.29 -3.83 2.18
CA GLY A 208 3.27 -3.70 0.73
C GLY A 208 4.44 -4.37 0.00
N GLY A 209 5.54 -4.69 0.69
CA GLY A 209 6.73 -5.31 0.10
C GLY A 209 6.56 -6.75 -0.34
N LYS A 210 5.48 -7.41 0.07
CA LYS A 210 5.13 -8.79 -0.29
C LYS A 210 3.80 -8.86 -1.06
N SER A 211 3.42 -7.76 -1.73
CA SER A 211 2.15 -7.63 -2.45
C SER A 211 2.24 -7.84 -3.95
N ASP A 212 3.42 -8.14 -4.47
CA ASP A 212 3.65 -8.57 -5.85
C ASP A 212 4.02 -10.06 -5.89
N PRO A 213 3.75 -10.80 -6.98
CA PRO A 213 4.46 -12.02 -7.30
C PRO A 213 5.95 -11.71 -7.47
N LEU A 214 6.83 -12.46 -6.85
CA LEU A 214 8.26 -12.20 -6.86
C LEU A 214 9.04 -13.34 -7.52
N ASN A 215 10.20 -13.01 -8.08
CA ASN A 215 11.04 -13.93 -8.84
C ASN A 215 11.42 -15.21 -8.08
N HIS A 216 11.82 -15.10 -6.81
CA HIS A 216 12.25 -16.23 -5.99
C HIS A 216 11.14 -17.28 -5.80
N GLU A 217 9.87 -16.91 -5.77
CA GLU A 217 8.71 -17.79 -5.65
C GLU A 217 8.56 -18.65 -6.90
N ILE A 218 8.73 -18.03 -8.08
CA ILE A 218 8.62 -18.70 -9.38
C ILE A 218 9.81 -19.65 -9.59
N ILE A 219 11.02 -19.20 -9.24
CA ILE A 219 12.26 -19.98 -9.41
C ILE A 219 12.21 -21.29 -8.60
N VAL A 220 11.82 -21.24 -7.32
CA VAL A 220 11.75 -22.45 -6.49
C VAL A 220 10.65 -23.41 -6.95
N CYS A 221 9.56 -22.89 -7.50
CA CYS A 221 8.51 -23.70 -8.11
C CYS A 221 9.01 -24.45 -9.35
N LYS A 222 9.68 -23.75 -10.28
CA LYS A 222 10.29 -24.37 -11.46
C LYS A 222 11.30 -25.44 -11.07
N ALA A 223 12.17 -25.12 -10.11
CA ALA A 223 13.19 -26.08 -9.63
C ALA A 223 12.55 -27.32 -8.98
N ALA A 224 11.50 -27.16 -8.16
CA ALA A 224 10.80 -28.28 -7.55
C ALA A 224 10.12 -29.19 -8.58
N LEU A 225 9.55 -28.61 -9.64
CA LEU A 225 8.95 -29.34 -10.77
C LEU A 225 9.98 -30.20 -11.50
N LEU A 226 11.16 -29.62 -11.79
CA LEU A 226 12.21 -30.32 -12.53
C LEU A 226 12.92 -31.38 -11.71
N LEU A 227 13.19 -31.12 -10.43
CA LEU A 227 13.93 -32.04 -9.55
C LEU A 227 13.05 -33.09 -8.87
N GLY A 228 11.72 -32.90 -8.81
CA GLY A 228 10.81 -33.80 -8.09
C GLY A 228 11.10 -33.86 -6.58
N ARG A 229 11.66 -32.80 -5.99
CA ARG A 229 12.01 -32.72 -4.54
C ARG A 229 11.71 -31.33 -3.99
N PRO A 230 11.57 -31.20 -2.65
CA PRO A 230 11.37 -29.89 -2.03
C PRO A 230 12.56 -28.96 -2.28
N VAL A 231 12.28 -27.72 -2.68
CA VAL A 231 13.27 -26.65 -2.88
C VAL A 231 12.92 -25.46 -2.01
N LYS A 232 13.91 -24.96 -1.25
CA LYS A 232 13.78 -23.79 -0.36
C LYS A 232 14.69 -22.66 -0.81
N ILE A 233 14.18 -21.43 -0.68
CA ILE A 233 14.96 -20.21 -0.76
C ILE A 233 14.67 -19.33 0.46
N SER A 234 15.71 -18.66 0.97
CA SER A 234 15.58 -17.53 1.89
C SER A 234 16.51 -16.44 1.38
N LEU A 235 15.97 -15.24 1.20
CA LEU A 235 16.76 -14.09 0.77
C LEU A 235 17.55 -13.52 1.94
N THR A 236 18.72 -12.99 1.67
CA THR A 236 19.46 -12.18 2.64
C THR A 236 18.82 -10.80 2.80
N ARG A 237 19.19 -10.06 3.83
CA ARG A 237 18.72 -8.69 4.00
C ARG A 237 19.12 -7.77 2.83
N GLU A 238 20.32 -7.93 2.33
CA GLU A 238 20.81 -7.20 1.16
C GLU A 238 19.98 -7.51 -0.09
N GLU A 239 19.70 -8.80 -0.35
CA GLU A 239 18.85 -9.20 -1.47
C GLU A 239 17.46 -8.58 -1.38
N VAL A 240 16.89 -8.44 -0.18
CA VAL A 240 15.60 -7.78 0.03
C VAL A 240 15.63 -6.31 -0.40
N PHE A 241 16.75 -5.58 -0.20
CA PHE A 241 16.88 -4.21 -0.68
C PHE A 241 16.82 -4.09 -2.21
N TYR A 242 17.22 -5.14 -2.93
CA TYR A 242 17.24 -5.14 -4.40
C TYR A 242 15.99 -5.77 -5.04
N CYS A 243 15.29 -6.67 -4.35
CA CYS A 243 14.21 -7.43 -4.98
C CYS A 243 12.80 -6.94 -4.65
N HIS A 244 12.60 -6.20 -3.54
CA HIS A 244 11.27 -5.74 -3.16
C HIS A 244 10.93 -4.36 -3.74
N ARG A 245 9.66 -3.96 -3.59
CA ARG A 245 9.11 -2.73 -4.16
C ARG A 245 9.07 -1.61 -3.12
N GLY A 246 10.09 -0.74 -3.08
CA GLY A 246 10.14 0.40 -2.16
C GLY A 246 9.15 1.52 -2.50
N ARG A 247 9.09 2.54 -1.62
CA ARG A 247 8.30 3.75 -1.87
C ARG A 247 8.92 4.54 -3.02
N HIS A 248 8.10 5.04 -3.93
CA HIS A 248 8.53 5.90 -5.03
C HIS A 248 9.10 7.22 -4.52
N PRO A 249 10.30 7.65 -4.92
CA PRO A 249 10.68 9.07 -4.84
C PRO A 249 9.76 9.91 -5.73
N VAL A 250 9.31 11.06 -5.21
CA VAL A 250 8.39 11.94 -5.96
C VAL A 250 8.79 13.40 -5.78
N LEU A 251 9.04 14.07 -6.90
CA LEU A 251 9.13 15.52 -6.98
C LEU A 251 7.75 16.09 -7.28
N MET A 252 7.33 17.10 -6.53
CA MET A 252 5.97 17.66 -6.58
C MET A 252 6.01 19.18 -6.73
N LYS A 253 5.11 19.69 -7.56
CA LYS A 253 4.83 21.11 -7.70
C LYS A 253 3.37 21.37 -7.34
N PHE A 254 3.14 22.14 -6.29
CA PHE A 254 1.82 22.58 -5.86
C PHE A 254 1.64 24.06 -6.21
N LYS A 255 0.50 24.39 -6.82
CA LYS A 255 0.02 25.75 -6.97
C LYS A 255 -1.40 25.82 -6.42
N VAL A 256 -1.62 26.62 -5.40
CA VAL A 256 -2.89 26.72 -4.68
C VAL A 256 -3.38 28.15 -4.66
N GLY A 257 -4.61 28.36 -5.11
CA GLY A 257 -5.32 29.65 -5.04
C GLY A 257 -6.35 29.63 -3.93
N VAL A 258 -6.29 30.61 -3.01
CA VAL A 258 -7.17 30.68 -1.84
C VAL A 258 -7.79 32.06 -1.66
N LYS A 259 -8.97 32.12 -1.04
CA LYS A 259 -9.60 33.34 -0.56
C LYS A 259 -9.00 33.74 0.82
N LYS A 260 -9.23 34.97 1.25
CA LYS A 260 -8.82 35.47 2.58
C LYS A 260 -9.43 34.66 3.74
N ASP A 261 -10.59 34.05 3.55
CA ASP A 261 -11.22 33.20 4.55
C ASP A 261 -10.68 31.76 4.60
N GLY A 262 -9.78 31.43 3.67
CA GLY A 262 -9.15 30.11 3.52
C GLY A 262 -9.79 29.22 2.47
N THR A 263 -10.90 29.61 1.84
CA THR A 263 -11.55 28.79 0.78
C THR A 263 -10.58 28.49 -0.36
N ILE A 264 -10.42 27.22 -0.71
CA ILE A 264 -9.52 26.77 -1.77
C ILE A 264 -10.26 26.82 -3.12
N LYS A 265 -9.93 27.82 -3.94
CA LYS A 265 -10.56 28.06 -5.25
C LYS A 265 -9.98 27.18 -6.35
N ALA A 266 -8.67 26.91 -6.29
CA ALA A 266 -7.98 26.07 -7.26
C ALA A 266 -6.77 25.38 -6.64
N LEU A 267 -6.53 24.15 -7.10
CA LEU A 267 -5.33 23.39 -6.84
C LEU A 267 -4.79 22.84 -8.16
N ASP A 268 -3.55 23.17 -8.53
CA ASP A 268 -2.81 22.52 -9.61
C ASP A 268 -1.64 21.74 -9.02
N LEU A 269 -1.67 20.42 -9.20
CA LEU A 269 -0.64 19.50 -8.72
C LEU A 269 0.06 18.82 -9.89
N GLN A 270 1.38 18.89 -9.91
CA GLN A 270 2.23 18.14 -10.82
C GLN A 270 3.14 17.21 -10.03
N THR A 271 3.33 15.99 -10.49
CA THR A 271 4.23 15.03 -9.87
C THR A 271 5.12 14.34 -10.90
N LEU A 272 6.41 14.24 -10.58
CA LEU A 272 7.39 13.44 -11.32
C LEU A 272 7.87 12.32 -10.40
N ILE A 273 7.70 11.08 -10.88
CA ILE A 273 7.77 9.86 -10.07
C ILE A 273 8.89 8.96 -10.60
N ASP A 274 9.83 8.59 -9.72
CA ASP A 274 10.81 7.55 -10.02
C ASP A 274 10.18 6.17 -9.89
N GLY A 275 10.18 5.41 -10.98
CA GLY A 275 9.57 4.09 -11.05
C GLY A 275 10.50 2.92 -10.79
N GLY A 276 11.81 3.15 -10.88
CA GLY A 276 12.77 2.06 -10.95
C GLY A 276 12.69 1.26 -12.24
N GLY A 277 13.30 0.09 -12.27
CA GLY A 277 13.50 -0.71 -13.47
C GLY A 277 12.28 -1.43 -14.04
N TYR A 278 11.17 -1.53 -13.28
CA TYR A 278 9.99 -2.30 -13.69
C TYR A 278 8.66 -1.64 -13.30
N GLY A 279 7.59 -2.14 -13.91
CA GLY A 279 6.25 -1.55 -13.79
C GLY A 279 5.59 -1.75 -12.44
N SER A 280 5.55 -2.96 -11.90
CA SER A 280 4.83 -3.28 -10.65
C SER A 280 3.43 -2.65 -10.59
N PHE A 281 3.03 -2.06 -9.48
CA PHE A 281 1.81 -1.23 -9.34
C PHE A 281 1.97 0.21 -9.88
N GLY A 282 3.01 0.53 -10.62
CA GLY A 282 3.40 1.88 -10.99
C GLY A 282 2.34 2.71 -11.69
N VAL A 283 1.51 2.09 -12.57
CA VAL A 283 0.40 2.80 -13.20
C VAL A 283 -0.59 3.29 -12.14
N ALA A 284 -0.95 2.45 -11.17
CA ALA A 284 -1.83 2.85 -10.07
C ALA A 284 -1.18 3.93 -9.19
N SER A 285 0.12 3.80 -8.88
CA SER A 285 0.88 4.80 -8.12
C SER A 285 0.83 6.17 -8.79
N THR A 286 0.94 6.23 -10.12
CA THR A 286 0.86 7.48 -10.88
C THR A 286 -0.45 8.21 -10.64
N PHE A 287 -1.56 7.51 -10.62
CA PHE A 287 -2.87 8.11 -10.31
C PHE A 287 -3.03 8.46 -8.83
N TYR A 288 -2.51 7.63 -7.91
CA TYR A 288 -2.67 7.86 -6.47
C TYR A 288 -1.96 9.12 -5.98
N THR A 289 -0.91 9.60 -6.67
CA THR A 289 -0.27 10.87 -6.28
C THR A 289 -1.20 12.09 -6.39
N GLY A 290 -2.33 11.98 -7.09
CA GLY A 290 -3.33 13.04 -7.19
C GLY A 290 -4.71 12.67 -6.67
N ALA A 291 -5.13 11.40 -6.83
CA ALA A 291 -6.53 11.00 -6.66
C ALA A 291 -7.14 11.37 -5.29
N LEU A 292 -6.37 11.27 -4.20
CA LEU A 292 -6.86 11.51 -2.85
C LEU A 292 -6.60 12.94 -2.31
N GLN A 293 -6.15 13.89 -3.15
CA GLN A 293 -5.84 15.24 -2.67
C GLN A 293 -7.07 16.08 -2.33
N THR A 294 -8.22 15.71 -2.88
CA THR A 294 -9.51 16.37 -2.64
C THR A 294 -10.34 15.71 -1.52
N THR A 295 -9.80 14.70 -0.83
CA THR A 295 -10.58 13.92 0.15
C THR A 295 -10.45 14.39 1.59
N ALA A 296 -9.48 15.27 1.90
CA ALA A 296 -9.35 15.90 3.21
C ALA A 296 -9.90 17.32 3.24
N TYR A 297 -9.73 18.06 2.16
CA TYR A 297 -10.15 19.45 2.03
C TYR A 297 -11.03 19.64 0.82
N HIS A 298 -12.03 20.50 0.96
CA HIS A 298 -12.87 20.91 -0.15
C HIS A 298 -12.06 21.78 -1.12
N VAL A 299 -11.94 21.34 -2.36
CA VAL A 299 -11.22 22.03 -3.43
C VAL A 299 -12.21 22.26 -4.56
N GLU A 300 -12.48 23.54 -4.90
CA GLU A 300 -13.51 23.85 -5.90
C GLU A 300 -13.11 23.44 -7.31
N ARG A 301 -11.83 23.62 -7.69
CA ARG A 301 -11.29 23.25 -9.01
C ARG A 301 -9.94 22.60 -8.85
N PHE A 302 -9.73 21.49 -9.53
CA PHE A 302 -8.56 20.67 -9.35
C PHE A 302 -7.93 20.26 -10.69
N LYS A 303 -6.65 20.56 -10.86
CA LYS A 303 -5.83 20.05 -11.97
C LYS A 303 -4.76 19.13 -11.44
N PHE A 304 -4.62 17.98 -12.09
CA PHE A 304 -3.65 16.98 -11.69
C PHE A 304 -2.91 16.43 -12.89
N ARG A 305 -1.57 16.45 -12.80
CA ARG A 305 -0.67 15.92 -13.82
C ARG A 305 0.40 15.08 -13.16
N ALA A 306 0.62 13.86 -13.64
CA ALA A 306 1.65 12.99 -13.12
C ALA A 306 2.43 12.30 -14.25
N CYS A 307 3.74 12.20 -14.07
CA CYS A 307 4.66 11.48 -14.94
C CYS A 307 5.45 10.47 -14.12
N ARG A 308 5.41 9.21 -14.49
CA ARG A 308 6.25 8.14 -13.94
C ARG A 308 7.24 7.70 -15.01
N THR A 309 8.53 7.66 -14.65
CA THR A 309 9.60 7.21 -15.53
C THR A 309 10.16 5.87 -15.08
N PHE A 310 10.83 5.18 -15.99
CA PHE A 310 11.72 4.08 -15.67
C PHE A 310 13.14 4.61 -15.39
N THR A 311 13.81 4.00 -14.42
CA THR A 311 15.21 4.26 -14.06
C THR A 311 15.93 2.95 -13.76
N ASN A 312 17.26 2.93 -13.80
CA ASN A 312 18.06 1.74 -13.52
C ASN A 312 18.26 1.48 -12.01
N LYS A 313 17.21 1.71 -11.22
CA LYS A 313 17.14 1.40 -9.79
C LYS A 313 16.22 0.21 -9.55
N PRO A 314 16.29 -0.47 -8.38
CA PRO A 314 15.30 -1.45 -8.00
C PRO A 314 13.88 -0.90 -8.17
N PRO A 315 12.92 -1.73 -8.59
CA PRO A 315 11.57 -1.24 -8.87
C PRO A 315 10.90 -0.65 -7.65
N CYS A 316 10.11 0.41 -7.86
CA CYS A 316 9.26 1.00 -6.85
C CYS A 316 7.82 0.47 -6.96
N GLY A 317 7.16 0.33 -5.81
CA GLY A 317 5.81 -0.19 -5.73
C GLY A 317 5.06 0.28 -4.49
N PRO A 318 4.06 -0.50 -4.01
CA PRO A 318 3.26 -0.12 -2.86
C PRO A 318 4.07 -0.23 -1.56
N LYS A 319 4.14 0.86 -0.82
CA LYS A 319 4.51 0.87 0.60
C LYS A 319 3.36 1.53 1.37
N ARG A 320 3.13 1.13 2.63
CA ARG A 320 2.05 1.59 3.52
C ARG A 320 1.62 3.03 3.20
N GLY A 321 0.33 3.22 2.79
CA GLY A 321 -0.17 4.48 2.24
C GLY A 321 -0.04 4.67 0.72
N HIS A 322 0.38 3.67 -0.04
CA HIS A 322 0.62 3.57 -1.49
C HIS A 322 0.32 4.84 -2.31
N GLY A 323 1.37 5.57 -2.72
CA GLY A 323 1.28 6.76 -3.59
C GLY A 323 0.71 8.02 -2.93
N THR A 324 0.25 7.96 -1.68
CA THR A 324 -0.45 9.05 -1.00
C THR A 324 0.41 9.84 0.01
N PRO A 325 1.37 9.25 0.75
CA PRO A 325 2.18 10.00 1.71
C PRO A 325 2.96 11.15 1.07
N GLN A 326 3.47 10.93 -0.14
CA GLN A 326 4.28 11.91 -0.85
C GLN A 326 3.50 13.21 -1.11
N PRO A 327 2.37 13.19 -1.86
CA PRO A 327 1.62 14.42 -2.11
C PRO A 327 0.89 14.93 -0.85
N ARG A 328 0.60 14.08 0.13
CA ARG A 328 0.06 14.53 1.41
C ARG A 328 1.08 15.34 2.19
N PHE A 329 2.36 14.96 2.16
CA PHE A 329 3.44 15.78 2.72
C PHE A 329 3.44 17.18 2.11
N GLY A 330 3.48 17.28 0.78
CA GLY A 330 3.45 18.58 0.10
C GLY A 330 2.20 19.39 0.43
N GLN A 331 1.01 18.76 0.36
CA GLN A 331 -0.25 19.45 0.63
C GLN A 331 -0.35 19.98 2.06
N GLU A 332 0.07 19.22 3.07
CA GLU A 332 -0.04 19.62 4.47
C GLU A 332 0.98 20.70 4.86
N VAL A 333 2.19 20.67 4.28
CA VAL A 333 3.15 21.77 4.44
C VAL A 333 2.64 23.02 3.71
N GLN A 334 2.05 22.86 2.52
CA GLN A 334 1.42 23.96 1.80
C GLN A 334 0.27 24.60 2.57
N MET A 335 -0.59 23.79 3.22
CA MET A 335 -1.68 24.31 4.07
C MET A 335 -1.16 25.13 5.24
N ASP A 336 -0.01 24.76 5.81
CA ASP A 336 0.62 25.51 6.89
C ASP A 336 1.19 26.87 6.40
N LYS A 337 1.82 26.89 5.22
CA LYS A 337 2.27 28.11 4.53
C LYS A 337 1.10 29.05 4.19
N ILE A 338 -0.03 28.47 3.73
CA ILE A 338 -1.26 29.23 3.46
C ILE A 338 -1.80 29.86 4.75
N ALA A 339 -1.86 29.09 5.84
CA ALA A 339 -2.31 29.59 7.14
C ALA A 339 -1.46 30.77 7.62
N GLU A 340 -0.15 30.67 7.47
CA GLU A 340 0.79 31.77 7.78
C GLU A 340 0.54 33.00 6.90
N ARG A 341 0.40 32.84 5.59
CA ARG A 341 0.14 33.90 4.62
C ARG A 341 -1.15 34.66 4.92
N LEU A 342 -2.19 33.92 5.32
CA LEU A 342 -3.51 34.49 5.64
C LEU A 342 -3.60 35.01 7.09
N GLY A 343 -2.62 34.71 7.95
CA GLY A 343 -2.66 35.05 9.38
C GLY A 343 -3.72 34.25 10.15
N ILE A 344 -4.06 33.02 9.66
CA ILE A 344 -5.04 32.12 10.26
C ILE A 344 -4.29 31.02 11.04
N ASP A 345 -4.82 30.59 12.19
CA ASP A 345 -4.28 29.42 12.89
C ASP A 345 -4.34 28.18 11.99
N PRO A 346 -3.26 27.38 11.87
CA PRO A 346 -3.24 26.20 11.00
C PRO A 346 -4.34 25.17 11.28
N ALA A 347 -4.76 25.01 12.55
CA ALA A 347 -5.86 24.11 12.90
C ALA A 347 -7.21 24.71 12.45
N GLU A 348 -7.39 26.01 12.63
CA GLU A 348 -8.60 26.72 12.21
C GLU A 348 -8.76 26.71 10.68
N LEU A 349 -7.68 26.92 9.92
CA LEU A 349 -7.72 26.83 8.47
C LEU A 349 -8.21 25.43 8.02
N ARG A 350 -7.66 24.38 8.62
CA ARG A 350 -8.05 22.99 8.29
C ARG A 350 -9.49 22.69 8.66
N LEU A 351 -10.00 23.24 9.78
CA LEU A 351 -11.41 23.11 10.16
C LEU A 351 -12.36 23.78 9.16
N ARG A 352 -11.99 24.97 8.65
CA ARG A 352 -12.79 25.71 7.67
C ARG A 352 -12.86 25.01 6.32
N THR A 353 -11.78 24.36 5.91
CA THR A 353 -11.64 23.74 4.59
C THR A 353 -11.95 22.24 4.58
N ALA A 354 -12.14 21.62 5.76
CA ALA A 354 -12.40 20.18 5.88
C ALA A 354 -13.65 19.77 5.09
N VAL A 355 -13.52 18.65 4.35
CA VAL A 355 -14.66 18.02 3.66
C VAL A 355 -15.77 17.62 4.63
N LYS A 356 -16.98 17.45 4.11
CA LYS A 356 -18.16 17.12 4.92
C LYS A 356 -18.65 15.68 4.63
N PRO A 357 -19.40 15.07 5.58
CA PRO A 357 -20.02 13.76 5.35
C PRO A 357 -20.88 13.77 4.08
N ASN A 358 -20.80 12.66 3.32
CA ASN A 358 -21.50 12.44 2.06
C ASN A 358 -21.15 13.42 0.92
N GLU A 359 -20.10 14.20 1.03
CA GLU A 359 -19.61 15.07 -0.02
C GLU A 359 -19.15 14.25 -1.24
N LEU A 360 -19.41 14.77 -2.43
CA LEU A 360 -18.84 14.30 -3.68
C LEU A 360 -17.74 15.28 -4.10
N THR A 361 -16.51 14.81 -4.16
CA THR A 361 -15.35 15.67 -4.46
C THR A 361 -15.29 16.13 -5.90
N ALA A 362 -14.44 17.10 -6.23
CA ALA A 362 -14.28 17.62 -7.60
C ALA A 362 -13.97 16.50 -8.62
N ASN A 363 -13.22 15.47 -8.20
CA ASN A 363 -12.87 14.30 -9.02
C ASN A 363 -13.79 13.10 -8.79
N PHE A 364 -15.01 13.32 -8.28
CA PHE A 364 -16.08 12.33 -8.14
C PHE A 364 -15.80 11.18 -7.16
N LEU A 365 -15.02 11.42 -6.10
CA LEU A 365 -14.93 10.50 -4.99
C LEU A 365 -16.08 10.76 -4.01
N GLN A 366 -16.91 9.75 -3.77
CA GLN A 366 -18.02 9.83 -2.83
C GLN A 366 -17.52 9.56 -1.42
N LEU A 367 -17.52 10.55 -0.56
CA LEU A 367 -17.19 10.39 0.84
C LEU A 367 -18.38 9.77 1.60
N GLY A 368 -18.08 8.96 2.62
CA GLY A 368 -19.08 8.40 3.54
C GLY A 368 -19.17 9.23 4.81
N THR A 369 -18.99 8.59 5.96
CA THR A 369 -18.78 9.27 7.23
C THR A 369 -17.43 9.99 7.22
N VAL A 370 -17.36 11.19 7.79
CA VAL A 370 -16.16 12.03 7.84
C VAL A 370 -15.95 12.47 9.29
N GLY A 371 -14.91 11.93 9.93
CA GLY A 371 -14.51 12.30 11.29
C GLY A 371 -13.38 13.32 11.36
N LEU A 372 -12.98 13.96 10.24
CA LEU A 372 -11.81 14.84 10.20
C LEU A 372 -11.92 16.02 11.16
N GLU A 373 -13.06 16.72 11.19
CA GLU A 373 -13.27 17.83 12.12
C GLU A 373 -13.10 17.39 13.57
N GLN A 374 -13.64 16.23 13.93
CA GLN A 374 -13.50 15.67 15.29
C GLN A 374 -12.04 15.29 15.59
N CYS A 375 -11.33 14.70 14.60
CA CYS A 375 -9.90 14.41 14.72
C CYS A 375 -9.10 15.70 15.00
N ILE A 376 -9.31 16.76 14.23
CA ILE A 376 -8.61 18.03 14.41
C ILE A 376 -8.90 18.63 15.80
N ARG A 377 -10.16 18.70 16.21
CA ARG A 377 -10.53 19.29 17.52
C ARG A 377 -9.90 18.51 18.67
N ARG A 378 -9.98 17.17 18.66
CA ARG A 378 -9.41 16.32 19.71
C ARG A 378 -7.89 16.43 19.78
N VAL A 379 -7.19 16.37 18.65
CA VAL A 379 -5.71 16.46 18.67
C VAL A 379 -5.23 17.83 19.12
N VAL A 380 -5.96 18.90 18.80
CA VAL A 380 -5.70 20.27 19.27
C VAL A 380 -5.85 20.36 20.79
N ASP A 381 -6.91 19.76 21.34
CA ASP A 381 -7.16 19.76 22.79
C ASP A 381 -6.14 18.87 23.53
N MET A 382 -5.92 17.64 23.07
CA MET A 382 -4.94 16.70 23.66
C MET A 382 -3.52 17.23 23.70
N SER A 383 -3.10 17.91 22.64
CA SER A 383 -1.73 18.44 22.53
C SER A 383 -1.50 19.73 23.31
N GLY A 384 -2.56 20.42 23.74
CA GLY A 384 -2.47 21.77 24.27
C GLY A 384 -2.00 22.77 23.20
N TRP A 385 -2.40 22.59 21.94
CA TRP A 385 -2.00 23.38 20.78
C TRP A 385 -2.04 24.87 21.02
N LYS A 386 -3.15 25.38 21.57
CA LYS A 386 -3.36 26.82 21.81
C LYS A 386 -2.35 27.43 22.75
N ASP A 387 -1.78 26.66 23.68
CA ASP A 387 -0.79 27.12 24.66
C ASP A 387 0.65 26.93 24.18
N LYS A 388 0.86 26.15 23.10
CA LYS A 388 2.19 25.80 22.59
C LYS A 388 2.53 26.45 21.25
N PHE A 389 1.61 26.45 20.27
CA PHE A 389 1.88 26.95 18.93
C PHE A 389 2.34 28.40 18.96
N ARG A 390 3.53 28.71 18.44
CA ARG A 390 4.24 29.98 18.45
C ARG A 390 4.47 30.57 19.85
N LYS A 391 4.43 29.77 20.90
CA LYS A 391 4.61 30.18 22.29
C LYS A 391 5.68 29.42 23.04
N LEU A 392 6.19 28.33 22.45
CA LEU A 392 7.30 27.57 23.03
C LEU A 392 8.63 28.36 22.86
N PRO A 393 9.63 28.11 23.73
CA PRO A 393 10.93 28.75 23.59
C PRO A 393 11.62 28.34 22.28
N GLU A 394 12.55 29.16 21.80
CA GLU A 394 13.34 28.90 20.61
C GLU A 394 13.97 27.49 20.66
N GLY A 395 13.93 26.78 19.57
CA GLY A 395 14.36 25.38 19.47
C GLY A 395 13.28 24.36 19.85
N ARG A 396 12.11 24.79 20.33
CA ARG A 396 10.96 23.92 20.54
C ARG A 396 9.78 24.40 19.71
N GLY A 397 9.05 23.45 19.12
CA GLY A 397 7.89 23.79 18.30
C GLY A 397 6.89 22.65 18.19
N VAL A 398 5.68 23.00 17.78
CA VAL A 398 4.61 22.07 17.48
C VAL A 398 4.11 22.28 16.05
N GLY A 399 3.79 21.17 15.37
CA GLY A 399 3.24 21.19 14.02
C GLY A 399 2.06 20.27 13.89
N LEU A 400 1.04 20.70 13.16
CA LEU A 400 -0.19 19.96 12.92
C LEU A 400 -0.29 19.56 11.45
N ALA A 401 -0.78 18.36 11.21
CA ALA A 401 -1.15 17.89 9.88
C ALA A 401 -2.32 16.92 9.92
N CYS A 402 -3.00 16.78 8.78
CA CYS A 402 -4.16 15.92 8.62
C CYS A 402 -3.97 14.94 7.47
N SER A 403 -4.82 13.93 7.45
CA SER A 403 -4.84 12.98 6.33
C SER A 403 -6.21 12.38 6.09
N CYS A 404 -6.33 11.82 4.90
CA CYS A 404 -7.41 10.92 4.52
C CYS A 404 -6.81 9.72 3.80
N TYR A 405 -7.34 8.53 4.06
CA TYR A 405 -7.00 7.34 3.31
C TYR A 405 -8.25 6.48 3.01
N LEU A 406 -8.14 5.64 1.98
CA LEU A 406 -9.24 4.76 1.57
C LEU A 406 -9.34 3.52 2.47
N THR A 407 -10.56 3.05 2.69
CA THR A 407 -10.86 1.78 3.37
C THR A 407 -11.07 0.69 2.32
N GLY A 408 -9.97 0.16 1.80
CA GLY A 408 -9.94 -0.79 0.68
C GLY A 408 -10.19 -0.14 -0.69
N ALA A 409 -9.34 -0.47 -1.66
CA ALA A 409 -9.53 -0.01 -3.03
C ALA A 409 -10.82 -0.61 -3.62
N GLY A 410 -11.69 0.23 -4.13
CA GLY A 410 -12.95 -0.17 -4.75
C GLY A 410 -12.78 -0.75 -6.16
N LEU A 411 -11.60 -0.57 -6.79
CA LEU A 411 -11.29 -1.10 -8.10
C LEU A 411 -10.59 -2.46 -7.98
N SER A 412 -11.15 -3.48 -8.63
CA SER A 412 -10.48 -4.77 -8.79
C SER A 412 -9.50 -4.73 -9.96
N ILE A 413 -8.34 -5.34 -9.78
CA ILE A 413 -7.37 -5.57 -10.88
C ILE A 413 -7.68 -6.83 -11.71
N TYR A 414 -8.67 -7.62 -11.31
CA TYR A 414 -9.18 -8.72 -12.13
C TYR A 414 -10.15 -8.22 -13.21
N TRP A 415 -10.18 -8.91 -14.33
CA TRP A 415 -11.01 -8.54 -15.47
C TRP A 415 -12.48 -8.95 -15.35
N ASN A 416 -12.79 -9.96 -14.53
CA ASN A 416 -14.12 -10.49 -14.36
C ASN A 416 -14.85 -9.86 -13.17
N LYS A 417 -16.18 -9.97 -13.17
CA LYS A 417 -17.05 -9.51 -12.08
C LYS A 417 -17.05 -10.54 -10.94
N MET A 418 -15.91 -10.72 -10.29
CA MET A 418 -15.80 -11.61 -9.15
C MET A 418 -15.95 -10.83 -7.82
N PRO A 419 -16.30 -11.49 -6.72
CA PRO A 419 -16.26 -10.86 -5.41
C PRO A 419 -14.83 -10.45 -5.05
N HIS A 420 -14.70 -9.33 -4.34
CA HIS A 420 -13.41 -8.86 -3.86
C HIS A 420 -12.90 -9.67 -2.67
N SER A 421 -13.80 -10.24 -1.88
CA SER A 421 -13.52 -11.12 -0.75
C SER A 421 -14.61 -12.16 -0.60
N GLY A 422 -14.23 -13.34 -0.13
CA GLY A 422 -15.13 -14.41 0.25
C GLY A 422 -14.76 -14.99 1.61
N ILE A 423 -15.76 -15.51 2.32
CA ILE A 423 -15.59 -16.26 3.56
C ILE A 423 -16.42 -17.54 3.47
N GLN A 424 -15.85 -18.63 3.97
CA GLN A 424 -16.57 -19.89 4.17
C GLN A 424 -16.55 -20.23 5.66
N LEU A 425 -17.68 -20.63 6.21
CA LEU A 425 -17.82 -21.13 7.57
C LEU A 425 -18.24 -22.59 7.55
N LYS A 426 -17.66 -23.38 8.45
CA LYS A 426 -18.06 -24.75 8.75
C LYS A 426 -18.29 -24.84 10.25
N LEU A 427 -19.44 -25.41 10.64
CA LEU A 427 -19.77 -25.69 12.03
C LEU A 427 -19.68 -27.20 12.26
N ASP A 428 -19.24 -27.60 13.45
CA ASP A 428 -19.21 -29.01 13.85
C ASP A 428 -19.99 -29.24 15.16
N ARG A 429 -20.32 -30.52 15.45
CA ARG A 429 -21.15 -30.93 16.60
C ARG A 429 -20.57 -30.55 17.96
N SER A 430 -19.28 -30.29 18.04
CA SER A 430 -18.68 -29.81 19.30
C SER A 430 -18.94 -28.33 19.56
N GLY A 431 -19.57 -27.61 18.63
CA GLY A 431 -19.76 -26.18 18.63
C GLY A 431 -18.57 -25.43 18.06
N GLY A 432 -17.57 -26.13 17.54
CA GLY A 432 -16.42 -25.50 16.86
C GLY A 432 -16.82 -24.84 15.55
N VAL A 433 -16.28 -23.66 15.28
CA VAL A 433 -16.47 -22.91 14.04
C VAL A 433 -15.14 -22.76 13.31
N THR A 434 -15.11 -23.23 12.08
CA THR A 434 -13.96 -23.03 11.18
C THR A 434 -14.29 -21.95 10.18
N LEU A 435 -13.44 -20.92 10.10
CA LEU A 435 -13.51 -19.84 9.14
C LEU A 435 -12.38 -19.99 8.13
N GLN A 436 -12.72 -20.03 6.83
CA GLN A 436 -11.76 -20.05 5.74
C GLN A 436 -11.82 -18.71 4.98
N ALA A 437 -10.65 -18.06 4.82
CA ALA A 437 -10.49 -16.78 4.16
C ALA A 437 -9.36 -16.84 3.13
N GLY A 438 -9.52 -16.15 2.00
CA GLY A 438 -8.44 -15.97 1.03
C GLY A 438 -7.48 -14.81 1.35
N THR A 439 -7.75 -14.04 2.42
CA THR A 439 -6.88 -12.99 2.97
C THR A 439 -5.64 -13.57 3.62
N THR A 440 -4.67 -12.74 3.97
CA THR A 440 -3.44 -13.19 4.65
C THR A 440 -3.22 -12.43 5.95
N GLU A 441 -2.78 -13.15 6.98
CA GLU A 441 -2.26 -12.55 8.20
C GLU A 441 -0.80 -12.13 7.98
N ILE A 442 -0.53 -10.84 8.15
CA ILE A 442 0.81 -10.25 7.96
C ILE A 442 1.31 -9.54 9.24
N GLY A 443 0.71 -9.87 10.38
CA GLY A 443 0.97 -9.27 11.68
C GLY A 443 0.01 -8.12 12.04
N GLN A 444 -1.01 -7.86 11.19
CA GLN A 444 -1.99 -6.80 11.41
C GLN A 444 -3.18 -7.22 12.28
N GLY A 445 -3.29 -8.51 12.62
CA GLY A 445 -4.38 -9.03 13.45
C GLY A 445 -5.70 -9.22 12.71
N SER A 446 -5.67 -9.40 11.39
CA SER A 446 -6.89 -9.57 10.60
C SER A 446 -7.64 -10.86 10.92
N ASP A 447 -6.94 -11.94 11.20
CA ASP A 447 -7.56 -13.23 11.56
C ASP A 447 -8.34 -13.12 12.87
N ASP A 448 -7.81 -12.42 13.88
CA ASP A 448 -8.50 -12.11 15.12
C ASP A 448 -9.76 -11.27 14.90
N VAL A 449 -9.67 -10.26 14.03
CA VAL A 449 -10.83 -9.40 13.71
C VAL A 449 -11.93 -10.20 12.99
N LEU A 450 -11.57 -11.08 12.05
CA LEU A 450 -12.54 -11.94 11.38
C LEU A 450 -13.19 -12.93 12.35
N ALA A 451 -12.40 -13.51 13.27
CA ALA A 451 -12.92 -14.36 14.32
C ALA A 451 -13.89 -13.60 15.26
N ALA A 452 -13.53 -12.37 15.66
CA ALA A 452 -14.37 -11.54 16.51
C ALA A 452 -15.72 -11.20 15.84
N ILE A 453 -15.72 -10.89 14.54
CA ILE A 453 -16.96 -10.62 13.79
C ILE A 453 -17.90 -11.83 13.80
N VAL A 454 -17.37 -13.03 13.56
CA VAL A 454 -18.18 -14.27 13.56
C VAL A 454 -18.64 -14.63 14.97
N ALA A 455 -17.77 -14.49 15.97
CA ALA A 455 -18.08 -14.77 17.37
C ALA A 455 -19.21 -13.88 17.88
N GLU A 456 -19.16 -12.57 17.61
CA GLU A 456 -20.24 -11.63 18.01
C GLU A 456 -21.60 -12.03 17.43
N ILE A 457 -21.65 -12.45 16.17
CA ILE A 457 -22.91 -12.81 15.50
C ILE A 457 -23.47 -14.14 16.05
N LEU A 458 -22.59 -15.11 16.32
CA LEU A 458 -22.98 -16.44 16.77
C LEU A 458 -23.06 -16.55 18.30
N GLY A 459 -22.71 -15.50 19.04
CA GLY A 459 -22.74 -15.49 20.52
C GLY A 459 -21.65 -16.37 21.14
N LEU A 460 -20.49 -16.44 20.51
CA LEU A 460 -19.34 -17.26 20.91
C LEU A 460 -18.16 -16.39 21.42
N GLN A 461 -17.13 -17.05 21.93
CA GLN A 461 -15.86 -16.40 22.19
C GLN A 461 -14.96 -16.49 20.94
N THR A 462 -14.05 -15.55 20.75
CA THR A 462 -13.11 -15.59 19.61
C THR A 462 -12.26 -16.86 19.58
N VAL A 463 -11.94 -17.42 20.74
CA VAL A 463 -11.19 -18.69 20.89
C VAL A 463 -11.93 -19.90 20.33
N ASP A 464 -13.24 -19.83 20.19
CA ASP A 464 -14.07 -20.90 19.61
C ASP A 464 -14.03 -20.90 18.07
N ILE A 465 -13.46 -19.85 17.46
CA ILE A 465 -13.37 -19.69 16.01
C ILE A 465 -11.94 -20.04 15.55
N ARG A 466 -11.82 -21.04 14.72
CA ARG A 466 -10.53 -21.38 14.09
C ARG A 466 -10.46 -20.77 12.70
N VAL A 467 -9.48 -19.90 12.47
CA VAL A 467 -9.28 -19.23 11.18
C VAL A 467 -8.19 -19.95 10.36
N TYR A 468 -8.49 -20.20 9.10
CA TYR A 468 -7.52 -20.63 8.07
C TYR A 468 -7.54 -19.57 6.97
N SER A 469 -6.44 -18.83 6.85
CA SER A 469 -6.29 -17.76 5.88
C SER A 469 -5.17 -18.03 4.88
N GLY A 470 -5.27 -17.43 3.68
CA GLY A 470 -4.19 -17.42 2.70
C GLY A 470 -3.86 -18.73 2.01
N ASP A 471 -4.79 -19.69 1.94
CA ASP A 471 -4.61 -20.97 1.25
C ASP A 471 -5.53 -21.03 0.03
N THR A 472 -4.97 -21.16 -1.18
CA THR A 472 -5.75 -21.11 -2.43
C THR A 472 -6.62 -22.33 -2.70
N ASP A 473 -6.38 -23.46 -2.04
CA ASP A 473 -7.22 -24.65 -2.15
C ASP A 473 -8.34 -24.67 -1.08
N LEU A 474 -8.06 -24.15 0.11
CA LEU A 474 -9.02 -24.20 1.23
C LEU A 474 -9.90 -22.96 1.29
N GLY A 475 -9.36 -21.78 0.98
CA GLY A 475 -10.07 -20.51 1.07
C GLY A 475 -10.72 -20.09 -0.25
N PRO A 476 -11.77 -19.26 -0.18
CA PRO A 476 -12.32 -18.66 -1.39
C PRO A 476 -11.33 -17.64 -1.99
N VAL A 477 -11.49 -17.35 -3.28
CA VAL A 477 -10.67 -16.34 -3.95
C VAL A 477 -10.82 -14.99 -3.26
N ASP A 478 -9.68 -14.36 -3.00
CA ASP A 478 -9.56 -13.03 -2.42
C ASP A 478 -8.43 -12.24 -3.11
N LEU A 479 -8.53 -10.92 -3.11
CA LEU A 479 -7.51 -10.07 -3.70
C LEU A 479 -6.25 -9.93 -2.83
N GLY A 480 -6.28 -10.44 -1.58
CA GLY A 480 -5.17 -10.40 -0.64
C GLY A 480 -5.22 -9.22 0.35
N SER A 481 -4.18 -9.11 1.19
CA SER A 481 -4.10 -8.14 2.27
C SER A 481 -3.27 -6.92 1.85
N TYR A 482 -3.93 -5.91 1.27
CA TYR A 482 -3.37 -4.61 0.88
C TYR A 482 -4.45 -3.53 0.91
N SER A 483 -4.09 -2.25 0.75
CA SER A 483 -5.02 -1.11 0.74
C SER A 483 -6.01 -1.09 1.93
N SER A 484 -5.63 -1.63 3.08
CA SER A 484 -6.46 -1.73 4.30
C SER A 484 -7.86 -2.31 4.06
N ARG A 485 -7.97 -3.32 3.19
CA ARG A 485 -9.24 -3.84 2.69
C ARG A 485 -9.84 -4.97 3.53
N VAL A 486 -9.05 -5.69 4.33
CA VAL A 486 -9.47 -6.94 4.95
C VAL A 486 -10.66 -6.75 5.89
N THR A 487 -10.56 -5.85 6.87
CA THR A 487 -11.65 -5.59 7.83
C THR A 487 -12.95 -5.21 7.13
N LEU A 488 -12.92 -4.32 6.13
CA LEU A 488 -14.14 -3.92 5.45
C LEU A 488 -14.66 -5.02 4.53
N MET A 489 -13.83 -5.57 3.64
CA MET A 489 -14.31 -6.45 2.57
C MET A 489 -14.53 -7.89 3.06
N ALA A 490 -13.50 -8.50 3.66
CA ALA A 490 -13.62 -9.84 4.21
C ALA A 490 -14.50 -9.85 5.47
N GLY A 491 -14.46 -8.79 6.29
CA GLY A 491 -15.35 -8.64 7.44
C GLY A 491 -16.83 -8.61 7.04
N ASN A 492 -17.21 -7.88 5.99
CA ASN A 492 -18.60 -7.92 5.48
C ASN A 492 -18.98 -9.29 4.89
N ALA A 493 -18.04 -9.99 4.24
CA ALA A 493 -18.27 -11.38 3.82
C ALA A 493 -18.45 -12.31 5.03
N ALA A 494 -17.68 -12.10 6.13
CA ALA A 494 -17.82 -12.85 7.37
C ALA A 494 -19.18 -12.60 8.04
N VAL A 495 -19.64 -11.34 8.08
CA VAL A 495 -20.99 -11.00 8.54
C VAL A 495 -22.05 -11.80 7.77
N GLN A 496 -21.99 -11.80 6.43
CA GLN A 496 -22.95 -12.54 5.60
C GLN A 496 -22.93 -14.05 5.88
N ALA A 497 -21.75 -14.66 6.00
CA ALA A 497 -21.61 -16.08 6.26
C ALA A 497 -22.14 -16.45 7.66
N ALA A 498 -21.81 -15.66 8.69
CA ALA A 498 -22.25 -15.86 10.05
C ALA A 498 -23.76 -15.67 10.23
N GLU A 499 -24.34 -14.64 9.61
CA GLU A 499 -25.80 -14.43 9.66
C GLU A 499 -26.57 -15.54 8.96
N ARG A 500 -26.06 -16.13 7.88
CA ARG A 500 -26.63 -17.32 7.24
C ARG A 500 -26.60 -18.53 8.18
N ALA A 501 -25.47 -18.79 8.84
CA ALA A 501 -25.36 -19.85 9.84
C ALA A 501 -26.32 -19.65 10.99
N LYS A 502 -26.36 -18.43 11.57
CA LYS A 502 -27.28 -18.04 12.65
C LYS A 502 -28.73 -18.26 12.25
N ALA A 503 -29.12 -17.91 11.01
CA ALA A 503 -30.48 -18.10 10.53
C ALA A 503 -30.88 -19.60 10.50
N MET A 504 -29.99 -20.48 10.03
CA MET A 504 -30.20 -21.94 10.00
C MET A 504 -30.35 -22.49 11.42
N LEU A 505 -29.44 -22.11 12.34
CA LEU A 505 -29.51 -22.54 13.74
C LEU A 505 -30.75 -22.02 14.42
N ALA A 506 -31.13 -20.76 14.23
CA ALA A 506 -32.30 -20.14 14.79
C ALA A 506 -33.59 -20.88 14.39
N GLU A 507 -33.69 -21.31 13.13
CA GLU A 507 -34.85 -22.07 12.64
C GLU A 507 -34.98 -23.43 13.33
N ALA A 508 -33.85 -24.16 13.48
CA ALA A 508 -33.87 -25.45 14.17
C ALA A 508 -34.14 -25.35 15.68
N VAL A 509 -33.57 -24.33 16.34
CA VAL A 509 -33.76 -24.08 17.75
C VAL A 509 -35.17 -23.58 18.05
N ALA A 510 -35.74 -22.73 17.19
CA ALA A 510 -37.10 -22.22 17.32
C ALA A 510 -38.13 -23.36 17.36
N GLU A 511 -37.97 -24.36 16.49
CA GLU A 511 -38.79 -25.57 16.49
C GLU A 511 -38.66 -26.38 17.79
N LYS A 512 -37.40 -26.58 18.25
CA LYS A 512 -37.14 -27.33 19.50
C LYS A 512 -37.71 -26.68 20.74
N LEU A 513 -37.56 -25.33 20.84
CA LEU A 513 -38.02 -24.57 22.01
C LEU A 513 -39.50 -24.13 21.92
N GLN A 514 -40.13 -24.33 20.75
CA GLN A 514 -41.48 -23.84 20.40
C GLN A 514 -41.65 -22.34 20.66
N VAL A 515 -40.73 -21.54 20.13
CA VAL A 515 -40.69 -20.07 20.21
C VAL A 515 -40.46 -19.45 18.85
N PRO A 516 -40.94 -18.21 18.61
CA PRO A 516 -40.60 -17.49 17.38
C PRO A 516 -39.09 -17.26 17.27
N LYS A 517 -38.52 -17.50 16.08
CA LYS A 517 -37.08 -17.34 15.84
C LYS A 517 -36.55 -15.93 16.08
N GLU A 518 -37.40 -14.91 15.89
CA GLU A 518 -37.11 -13.50 16.16
C GLU A 518 -36.85 -13.18 17.61
N ARG A 519 -37.31 -14.05 18.54
CA ARG A 519 -37.07 -13.95 19.97
C ARG A 519 -35.78 -14.62 20.42
N LEU A 520 -35.13 -15.39 19.55
CA LEU A 520 -33.90 -16.09 19.89
C LEU A 520 -32.71 -15.13 19.87
N ARG A 521 -31.95 -15.15 20.96
CA ARG A 521 -30.68 -14.48 21.13
C ARG A 521 -29.54 -15.49 21.19
N PHE A 522 -28.46 -15.18 20.49
CA PHE A 522 -27.20 -15.91 20.50
C PHE A 522 -26.23 -15.14 21.40
N ALA A 523 -25.88 -15.68 22.54
CA ALA A 523 -24.90 -15.10 23.46
C ALA A 523 -24.44 -16.17 24.49
N ASP A 524 -23.28 -15.96 25.07
CA ASP A 524 -22.69 -16.78 26.13
C ASP A 524 -22.64 -18.28 25.76
N ASN A 525 -22.23 -18.62 24.56
CA ASN A 525 -22.17 -19.97 24.00
C ASN A 525 -23.55 -20.71 24.04
N ALA A 526 -24.62 -19.98 23.95
CA ALA A 526 -25.99 -20.51 23.99
C ALA A 526 -26.94 -19.76 23.05
N VAL A 527 -28.06 -20.39 22.76
CA VAL A 527 -29.20 -19.80 22.06
C VAL A 527 -30.42 -19.88 22.98
N PHE A 528 -31.04 -18.76 23.28
CA PHE A 528 -32.14 -18.68 24.23
C PHE A 528 -33.26 -17.72 23.82
N ASP A 529 -34.45 -17.92 24.37
CA ASP A 529 -35.59 -17.03 24.18
C ASP A 529 -35.44 -15.76 25.04
N THR A 530 -35.49 -14.58 24.46
CA THR A 530 -35.37 -13.30 25.18
C THR A 530 -36.53 -13.05 26.17
N ALA A 531 -37.69 -13.67 25.95
CA ALA A 531 -38.85 -13.55 26.86
C ALA A 531 -38.89 -14.61 27.97
N ALA A 532 -38.13 -15.70 27.82
CA ALA A 532 -38.04 -16.82 28.78
C ALA A 532 -36.59 -17.40 28.69
N PRO A 533 -35.61 -16.77 29.35
CA PRO A 533 -34.18 -17.13 29.20
C PRO A 533 -33.82 -18.54 29.71
N GLU A 534 -34.67 -19.15 30.50
CA GLU A 534 -34.57 -20.55 30.91
C GLU A 534 -34.84 -21.53 29.75
N LYS A 535 -35.57 -21.10 28.71
CA LYS A 535 -35.72 -21.81 27.44
C LYS A 535 -34.48 -21.58 26.60
N ARG A 536 -33.50 -22.45 26.78
CA ARG A 536 -32.18 -22.30 26.10
C ARG A 536 -31.62 -23.66 25.69
N VAL A 537 -30.73 -23.62 24.71
CA VAL A 537 -29.84 -24.72 24.34
C VAL A 537 -28.42 -24.19 24.29
N THR A 538 -27.45 -25.05 24.51
CA THR A 538 -26.03 -24.71 24.27
C THR A 538 -25.75 -24.54 22.78
N PHE A 539 -24.70 -23.84 22.42
CA PHE A 539 -24.35 -23.69 21.01
C PHE A 539 -24.05 -25.04 20.30
N PRO A 540 -23.33 -26.01 20.95
CA PRO A 540 -23.21 -27.37 20.39
C PRO A 540 -24.56 -28.05 20.14
N GLU A 541 -25.53 -27.95 21.09
CA GLU A 541 -26.87 -28.49 20.89
C GLU A 541 -27.60 -27.80 19.74
N ALA A 542 -27.45 -26.49 19.57
CA ALA A 542 -28.01 -25.74 18.45
C ALA A 542 -27.43 -26.24 17.13
N VAL A 543 -26.13 -26.53 17.07
CA VAL A 543 -25.49 -27.12 15.87
C VAL A 543 -26.03 -28.50 15.57
N CYS A 544 -26.15 -29.36 16.59
CA CYS A 544 -26.74 -30.70 16.43
C CYS A 544 -28.18 -30.65 15.89
N LEU A 545 -29.02 -29.73 16.42
CA LEU A 545 -30.38 -29.51 15.92
C LEU A 545 -30.39 -29.03 14.48
N GLY A 546 -29.48 -28.10 14.14
CA GLY A 546 -29.29 -27.61 12.78
C GLY A 546 -28.86 -28.74 11.81
N GLU A 547 -27.90 -29.57 12.21
CA GLU A 547 -27.47 -30.71 11.39
C GLU A 547 -28.56 -31.73 11.20
N SER A 548 -29.40 -31.99 12.23
CA SER A 548 -30.54 -32.92 12.12
C SER A 548 -31.57 -32.44 11.09
N ARG A 549 -31.69 -31.12 10.90
CA ARG A 549 -32.65 -30.51 9.98
C ARG A 549 -32.09 -30.27 8.56
N PHE A 550 -30.86 -29.79 8.46
CA PHE A 550 -30.27 -29.29 7.21
C PHE A 550 -29.10 -30.14 6.69
N GLY A 551 -28.64 -31.13 7.45
CA GLY A 551 -27.38 -31.83 7.18
C GLY A 551 -26.17 -31.02 7.64
N THR A 552 -25.00 -31.31 7.11
CA THR A 552 -23.75 -30.60 7.46
C THR A 552 -23.90 -29.10 7.25
N ILE A 553 -23.56 -28.33 8.28
CA ILE A 553 -23.70 -26.87 8.24
C ILE A 553 -22.42 -26.23 7.68
N GLY A 554 -22.54 -25.67 6.49
CA GLY A 554 -21.54 -24.84 5.86
C GLY A 554 -22.22 -23.64 5.21
N THR A 555 -21.65 -22.46 5.43
CA THR A 555 -22.18 -21.21 4.86
C THR A 555 -21.08 -20.41 4.20
N VAL A 556 -21.46 -19.53 3.25
CA VAL A 556 -20.54 -18.68 2.52
C VAL A 556 -21.02 -17.25 2.54
N GLY A 557 -20.07 -16.30 2.54
CA GLY A 557 -20.32 -14.89 2.32
C GLY A 557 -19.43 -14.37 1.21
N SER A 558 -19.91 -13.40 0.47
CA SER A 558 -19.15 -12.78 -0.63
C SER A 558 -19.42 -11.28 -0.64
N TYR A 559 -18.35 -10.50 -0.81
CA TYR A 559 -18.44 -9.05 -0.82
C TYR A 559 -18.06 -8.46 -2.18
N TRP A 560 -18.92 -7.61 -2.70
CA TRP A 560 -18.66 -6.72 -3.82
C TRP A 560 -18.75 -5.28 -3.31
N PRO A 561 -17.76 -4.41 -3.57
CA PRO A 561 -17.90 -3.00 -3.27
C PRO A 561 -19.17 -2.45 -3.94
N PRO A 562 -19.93 -1.57 -3.26
CA PRO A 562 -21.05 -0.92 -3.88
C PRO A 562 -20.58 -0.14 -5.12
N LYS A 563 -21.45 -0.02 -6.14
CA LYS A 563 -21.18 0.88 -7.26
C LYS A 563 -21.08 2.30 -6.72
N MET A 564 -19.87 2.85 -6.78
CA MET A 564 -19.64 4.25 -6.44
C MET A 564 -20.27 5.13 -7.53
N PRO A 565 -20.76 6.35 -7.20
CA PRO A 565 -21.15 7.34 -8.21
C PRO A 565 -19.99 7.47 -9.19
N ALA A 566 -20.27 7.27 -10.47
CA ALA A 566 -19.22 6.90 -11.39
C ALA A 566 -18.50 8.13 -11.92
N ALA A 567 -17.26 8.30 -11.50
CA ALA A 567 -16.28 8.88 -12.39
C ALA A 567 -16.23 8.02 -13.66
N GLN A 568 -16.71 8.55 -14.78
CA GLN A 568 -16.80 7.81 -16.05
C GLN A 568 -15.61 8.09 -16.98
N TYR A 569 -14.71 9.00 -16.60
CA TYR A 569 -13.48 9.28 -17.33
C TYR A 569 -12.43 8.16 -17.11
N LYS A 570 -11.51 8.03 -18.05
CA LYS A 570 -10.42 7.04 -17.97
C LYS A 570 -9.51 7.32 -16.76
N GLY A 571 -9.43 6.39 -15.85
CA GLY A 571 -8.67 6.53 -14.60
C GLY A 571 -9.52 6.91 -13.38
N GLY A 572 -10.76 7.30 -13.55
CA GLY A 572 -11.66 7.72 -12.48
C GLY A 572 -11.99 6.64 -11.43
N GLY A 573 -11.64 5.37 -11.70
CA GLY A 573 -11.76 4.30 -10.72
C GLY A 573 -10.64 4.26 -9.68
N VAL A 574 -9.52 4.96 -9.91
CA VAL A 574 -8.41 4.99 -8.95
C VAL A 574 -8.75 5.96 -7.82
N GLY A 575 -8.54 5.53 -6.59
CA GLY A 575 -8.91 6.29 -5.38
C GLY A 575 -10.32 6.05 -4.90
N THR A 576 -11.19 5.36 -5.66
CA THR A 576 -12.52 4.99 -5.17
C THR A 576 -12.42 3.97 -4.04
N SER A 577 -13.24 4.19 -3.01
CA SER A 577 -13.36 3.30 -1.86
C SER A 577 -14.79 3.30 -1.36
N PRO A 578 -15.27 2.23 -0.74
CA PRO A 578 -16.58 2.24 -0.08
C PRO A 578 -16.69 3.33 0.97
N THR A 579 -15.63 3.57 1.73
CA THR A 579 -15.53 4.64 2.72
C THR A 579 -14.07 5.08 2.90
N TYR A 580 -13.87 6.21 3.58
CA TYR A 580 -12.56 6.80 3.85
C TYR A 580 -12.37 7.01 5.34
N THR A 581 -11.12 6.99 5.78
CA THR A 581 -10.72 7.31 7.16
C THR A 581 -9.95 8.62 7.20
N TYR A 582 -9.93 9.22 8.37
CA TYR A 582 -9.30 10.51 8.59
C TYR A 582 -8.39 10.44 9.82
N SER A 583 -7.27 11.12 9.75
CA SER A 583 -6.36 11.28 10.88
C SER A 583 -5.93 12.73 11.01
N ALA A 584 -5.65 13.13 12.24
CA ALA A 584 -4.94 14.37 12.54
C ALA A 584 -3.82 14.06 13.53
N ALA A 585 -2.65 14.68 13.35
CA ALA A 585 -1.52 14.52 14.23
C ALA A 585 -0.90 15.87 14.60
N VAL A 586 -0.45 15.99 15.85
CA VAL A 586 0.42 17.06 16.30
C VAL A 586 1.73 16.43 16.74
N ALA A 587 2.83 16.95 16.19
CA ALA A 587 4.18 16.61 16.62
C ALA A 587 4.77 17.74 17.45
N GLU A 588 5.43 17.44 18.57
CA GLU A 588 6.27 18.36 19.32
C GLU A 588 7.72 17.99 19.12
N VAL A 589 8.54 18.96 18.73
CA VAL A 589 9.96 18.74 18.43
C VAL A 589 10.87 19.63 19.26
N GLU A 590 12.10 19.15 19.47
CA GLU A 590 13.25 19.90 19.91
C GLU A 590 14.27 19.95 18.79
N VAL A 591 14.71 21.13 18.40
CA VAL A 591 15.71 21.37 17.36
C VAL A 591 16.87 22.16 17.96
N ASN A 592 18.08 21.65 17.84
CA ASN A 592 19.29 22.37 18.23
C ASN A 592 19.76 23.22 17.03
N PRO A 593 19.65 24.55 17.06
CA PRO A 593 20.00 25.40 15.92
C PRO A 593 21.51 25.46 15.61
N ALA A 594 22.36 25.01 16.55
CA ALA A 594 23.81 24.96 16.33
C ALA A 594 24.26 23.70 15.59
N THR A 595 23.55 22.59 15.75
CA THR A 595 23.92 21.29 15.18
C THR A 595 22.92 20.79 14.15
N GLY A 596 21.73 21.38 14.06
CA GLY A 596 20.62 20.88 13.27
C GLY A 596 19.95 19.62 13.83
N TRP A 597 20.43 19.12 14.96
CA TRP A 597 19.88 17.91 15.57
C TRP A 597 18.41 18.12 15.95
N ILE A 598 17.60 17.14 15.62
CA ILE A 598 16.15 17.13 15.86
C ILE A 598 15.77 15.92 16.71
N ARG A 599 14.89 16.13 17.66
CA ARG A 599 14.21 15.11 18.42
C ARG A 599 12.70 15.35 18.38
N VAL A 600 11.95 14.35 18.04
CA VAL A 600 10.50 14.36 18.27
C VAL A 600 10.26 13.93 19.70
N VAL A 601 9.63 14.80 20.48
CA VAL A 601 9.42 14.59 21.92
C VAL A 601 8.11 13.88 22.18
N LYS A 602 7.04 14.34 21.50
CA LYS A 602 5.69 13.80 21.64
C LYS A 602 4.97 13.82 20.32
N ILE A 603 4.10 12.83 20.14
CA ILE A 603 3.11 12.79 19.08
C ILE A 603 1.73 12.53 19.66
N TRP A 604 0.81 13.41 19.36
CA TRP A 604 -0.61 13.19 19.55
C TRP A 604 -1.22 12.83 18.21
N ASN A 605 -1.98 11.75 18.18
CA ASN A 605 -2.66 11.27 16.96
C ASN A 605 -4.12 10.98 17.29
N THR A 606 -5.00 11.38 16.40
CA THR A 606 -6.40 11.01 16.42
C THR A 606 -6.77 10.36 15.11
N HIS A 607 -7.53 9.27 15.17
CA HIS A 607 -7.89 8.51 13.98
C HIS A 607 -9.36 8.11 13.97
N ASP A 608 -10.06 8.45 12.88
CA ASP A 608 -11.43 8.03 12.59
C ASP A 608 -11.43 6.63 11.97
N LEU A 609 -11.60 5.61 12.81
CA LEU A 609 -11.66 4.21 12.39
C LEU A 609 -13.08 3.63 12.34
N GLY A 610 -14.09 4.50 12.43
CA GLY A 610 -15.49 4.08 12.50
C GLY A 610 -15.82 3.44 13.84
N ARG A 611 -15.55 2.16 14.02
CA ARG A 611 -15.65 1.42 15.28
C ARG A 611 -14.42 0.55 15.50
N ALA A 612 -13.83 0.61 16.66
CA ALA A 612 -12.72 -0.24 17.04
C ALA A 612 -13.23 -1.65 17.38
N LEU A 613 -13.05 -2.61 16.47
CA LEU A 613 -13.42 -4.01 16.70
C LEU A 613 -12.48 -4.71 17.69
N ASN A 614 -11.22 -4.33 17.66
CA ASN A 614 -10.20 -4.70 18.65
C ASN A 614 -9.31 -3.47 18.94
N PRO A 615 -9.60 -2.73 20.03
CA PRO A 615 -8.87 -1.49 20.36
C PRO A 615 -7.37 -1.68 20.54
N THR A 616 -6.95 -2.80 21.13
CA THR A 616 -5.52 -3.08 21.39
C THR A 616 -4.74 -3.26 20.08
N ILE A 617 -5.26 -4.07 19.16
CA ILE A 617 -4.64 -4.29 17.84
C ILE A 617 -4.69 -3.00 17.03
N ALA A 618 -5.80 -2.26 17.07
CA ALA A 618 -5.94 -0.97 16.39
C ALA A 618 -4.90 0.04 16.88
N LEU A 619 -4.66 0.13 18.19
CA LEU A 619 -3.63 0.99 18.78
C LEU A 619 -2.24 0.60 18.25
N GLY A 620 -1.90 -0.68 18.25
CA GLY A 620 -0.63 -1.18 17.69
C GLY A 620 -0.44 -0.81 16.21
N GLN A 621 -1.53 -0.78 15.41
CA GLN A 621 -1.46 -0.32 14.02
C GLN A 621 -1.18 1.19 13.92
N VAL A 622 -1.75 2.02 14.80
CA VAL A 622 -1.47 3.46 14.85
C VAL A 622 -0.02 3.70 15.26
N GLU A 623 0.46 3.07 16.32
CA GLU A 623 1.84 3.21 16.78
C GLU A 623 2.84 2.76 15.71
N GLY A 624 2.59 1.62 15.03
CA GLY A 624 3.40 1.16 13.91
C GLY A 624 3.35 2.10 12.69
N SER A 625 2.24 2.83 12.48
CA SER A 625 2.12 3.88 11.45
C SER A 625 2.95 5.10 11.81
N ILE A 626 2.90 5.53 13.06
CA ILE A 626 3.70 6.65 13.59
C ILE A 626 5.19 6.31 13.50
N TYR A 627 5.59 5.11 13.91
CA TYR A 627 6.97 4.62 13.78
C TYR A 627 7.49 4.77 12.33
N MET A 628 6.73 4.23 11.36
CA MET A 628 7.13 4.28 9.95
C MET A 628 7.14 5.74 9.43
N GLY A 629 6.16 6.56 9.83
CA GLY A 629 6.10 7.96 9.48
C GLY A 629 7.29 8.76 10.02
N LEU A 630 7.72 8.48 11.25
CA LEU A 630 8.92 9.09 11.85
C LEU A 630 10.20 8.67 11.12
N GLY A 631 10.32 7.40 10.77
CA GLY A 631 11.44 6.91 9.98
C GLY A 631 11.57 7.67 8.66
N GLU A 632 10.46 7.79 7.91
CA GLU A 632 10.43 8.54 6.64
C GLU A 632 10.62 10.05 6.84
N ALA A 633 10.16 10.60 7.97
CA ALA A 633 10.35 12.01 8.27
C ALA A 633 11.81 12.39 8.53
N LEU A 634 12.59 11.52 9.17
CA LEU A 634 13.87 11.91 9.79
C LEU A 634 15.09 11.13 9.29
N MET A 635 14.94 9.88 8.84
CA MET A 635 16.08 8.95 8.73
C MET A 635 16.09 8.11 7.46
N GLU A 636 14.94 7.61 7.04
CA GLU A 636 14.84 6.59 5.99
C GLU A 636 15.03 7.18 4.60
N GLU A 637 16.03 6.69 3.88
CA GLU A 637 16.27 7.05 2.49
C GLU A 637 16.90 5.90 1.71
N GLN A 638 16.38 5.61 0.53
CA GLN A 638 17.02 4.75 -0.45
C GLN A 638 17.86 5.63 -1.37
N GLU A 639 19.13 5.76 -1.07
CA GLU A 639 20.07 6.54 -1.85
C GLU A 639 20.92 5.64 -2.74
N PHE A 640 21.07 6.04 -4.01
CA PHE A 640 21.88 5.35 -5.00
C PHE A 640 23.04 6.24 -5.44
N ARG A 641 24.23 5.64 -5.55
CA ARG A 641 25.44 6.32 -5.92
C ARG A 641 26.03 5.74 -7.20
N ARG A 642 26.31 6.61 -8.17
CA ARG A 642 27.13 6.23 -9.33
C ARG A 642 28.58 6.06 -8.88
N LEU A 643 29.16 4.93 -9.19
CA LEU A 643 30.60 4.76 -9.03
C LEU A 643 31.35 5.54 -10.13
N PRO A 644 32.61 6.02 -9.84
CA PRO A 644 33.41 6.68 -10.86
C PRO A 644 33.60 5.80 -12.10
N LYS A 645 33.43 6.37 -13.29
CA LYS A 645 33.53 5.65 -14.59
C LYS A 645 34.80 4.79 -14.76
N LYS A 646 35.90 5.17 -14.09
CA LYS A 646 37.14 4.39 -14.08
C LYS A 646 37.07 3.10 -13.26
N LEU A 647 36.11 3.00 -12.32
CA LEU A 647 35.94 1.84 -11.42
C LEU A 647 34.82 0.93 -11.90
N SER A 648 33.70 1.52 -12.33
CA SER A 648 32.54 0.76 -12.79
C SER A 648 31.52 1.73 -13.38
N HIS A 649 30.63 1.23 -14.25
CA HIS A 649 29.40 1.94 -14.65
C HIS A 649 28.26 1.72 -13.64
N ALA A 650 28.53 1.13 -12.50
CA ALA A 650 27.54 0.71 -11.54
C ALA A 650 26.83 1.89 -10.87
N LEU A 651 25.53 1.71 -10.67
CA LEU A 651 24.67 2.49 -9.81
C LEU A 651 24.33 1.61 -8.60
N VAL A 652 24.98 1.84 -7.47
CA VAL A 652 24.87 0.97 -6.30
C VAL A 652 23.99 1.60 -5.23
N HIS A 653 23.22 0.79 -4.52
CA HIS A 653 22.53 1.20 -3.32
C HIS A 653 23.55 1.56 -2.25
N LYS A 654 23.46 2.75 -1.68
CA LYS A 654 24.45 3.25 -0.73
C LYS A 654 24.41 2.50 0.61
N PHE A 655 23.20 2.05 1.00
CA PHE A 655 22.90 1.48 2.30
C PHE A 655 22.06 0.19 2.21
N PRO A 656 22.58 -0.92 1.63
CA PRO A 656 21.80 -2.13 1.46
C PRO A 656 21.76 -3.03 2.72
N SER A 657 21.92 -2.46 3.89
CA SER A 657 21.87 -3.17 5.17
C SER A 657 21.16 -2.36 6.25
N ILE A 658 20.55 -3.02 7.23
CA ILE A 658 19.90 -2.36 8.37
C ILE A 658 20.87 -1.72 9.36
N LEU A 659 22.18 -1.94 9.19
CA LEU A 659 23.21 -1.24 9.97
C LEU A 659 23.42 0.19 9.46
N GLU A 660 23.28 0.39 8.16
CA GLU A 660 23.57 1.66 7.48
C GLU A 660 22.30 2.39 7.05
N TYR A 661 21.29 1.66 6.58
CA TYR A 661 19.96 2.21 6.36
C TYR A 661 19.31 2.50 7.71
N LYS A 662 19.17 3.77 8.03
CA LYS A 662 18.67 4.20 9.33
C LYS A 662 17.15 4.13 9.38
N SER A 663 16.65 3.60 10.50
CA SER A 663 15.25 3.67 10.90
C SER A 663 15.21 3.91 12.42
N PRO A 664 14.12 4.44 12.98
CA PRO A 664 14.03 4.67 14.41
C PRO A 664 14.25 3.40 15.22
N THR A 665 14.96 3.52 16.31
CA THR A 665 15.07 2.49 17.35
C THR A 665 14.08 2.81 18.48
N SER A 666 13.99 1.95 19.49
CA SER A 666 13.16 2.23 20.67
C SER A 666 13.59 3.49 21.44
N LEU A 667 14.85 3.91 21.30
CA LEU A 667 15.38 5.13 21.92
C LEU A 667 15.01 6.40 21.16
N ASP A 668 14.67 6.28 19.87
CA ASP A 668 14.27 7.40 19.02
C ASP A 668 12.77 7.66 19.07
N MET A 669 12.00 6.72 19.63
CA MET A 669 10.55 6.85 19.70
C MET A 669 10.11 7.89 20.74
N PRO A 670 9.20 8.81 20.35
CA PRO A 670 8.61 9.77 21.27
C PRO A 670 7.55 9.15 22.16
N GLU A 671 7.07 9.90 23.13
CA GLU A 671 5.79 9.58 23.78
C GLU A 671 4.66 9.71 22.77
N ILE A 672 3.82 8.68 22.67
CA ILE A 672 2.70 8.62 21.71
C ILE A 672 1.39 8.61 22.48
N PHE A 673 0.49 9.52 22.11
CA PHE A 673 -0.86 9.63 22.63
C PHE A 673 -1.84 9.44 21.48
N THR A 674 -2.70 8.42 21.56
CA THR A 674 -3.67 8.10 20.52
C THR A 674 -5.08 8.12 21.07
N GLU A 675 -6.00 8.80 20.39
CA GLU A 675 -7.44 8.68 20.60
C GLU A 675 -8.14 8.25 19.30
N PHE A 676 -9.12 7.35 19.45
CA PHE A 676 -10.00 6.97 18.37
C PHE A 676 -11.22 7.88 18.29
N VAL A 677 -11.51 8.33 17.08
CA VAL A 677 -12.79 8.93 16.75
C VAL A 677 -13.69 7.83 16.21
N GLU A 678 -14.71 7.46 16.99
CA GLU A 678 -15.66 6.43 16.61
C GLU A 678 -16.92 7.06 15.99
N GLY A 679 -16.95 7.07 14.67
CA GLY A 679 -18.10 7.42 13.84
C GLY A 679 -18.48 6.24 12.95
N PRO A 680 -19.30 5.28 13.45
CA PRO A 680 -19.60 4.04 12.72
C PRO A 680 -20.07 4.31 11.30
N ASP A 681 -19.41 3.69 10.29
CA ASP A 681 -19.81 3.79 8.89
C ASP A 681 -20.70 2.61 8.52
N PRO A 682 -21.89 2.85 7.94
CA PRO A 682 -22.83 1.77 7.63
C PRO A 682 -22.32 0.78 6.57
N ARG A 683 -21.23 1.09 5.88
CA ARG A 683 -20.62 0.22 4.88
C ARG A 683 -19.62 -0.77 5.46
N GLY A 684 -19.11 -0.50 6.68
CA GLY A 684 -18.18 -1.39 7.39
C GLY A 684 -18.87 -2.41 8.30
N PRO A 685 -18.25 -3.57 8.54
CA PRO A 685 -18.78 -4.54 9.51
C PRO A 685 -18.82 -3.88 10.90
N PHE A 686 -20.00 -3.85 11.51
CA PHE A 686 -20.27 -3.13 12.77
C PHE A 686 -19.85 -1.65 12.76
N GLY A 687 -19.68 -1.06 11.58
CA GLY A 687 -19.26 0.33 11.41
C GLY A 687 -17.77 0.56 11.33
N ALA A 688 -16.95 -0.48 11.26
CA ALA A 688 -15.48 -0.36 11.21
C ALA A 688 -14.98 0.17 9.88
N LYS A 689 -13.90 0.97 9.96
CA LYS A 689 -13.10 1.45 8.83
C LYS A 689 -11.65 0.99 8.96
N GLU A 690 -10.76 1.49 8.11
CA GLU A 690 -9.34 1.15 8.17
C GLU A 690 -8.63 1.80 9.37
N VAL A 691 -7.46 1.26 9.74
CA VAL A 691 -6.60 1.82 10.80
C VAL A 691 -5.11 1.69 10.46
N GLY A 692 -4.79 0.98 9.37
CA GLY A 692 -3.43 0.56 9.10
C GLY A 692 -2.55 1.57 8.34
N GLN A 693 -3.12 2.51 7.59
CA GLN A 693 -2.38 3.38 6.67
C GLN A 693 -2.62 4.88 6.91
N GLY A 694 -3.86 5.26 7.21
CA GLY A 694 -4.24 6.66 7.45
C GLY A 694 -3.37 7.38 8.48
N PRO A 695 -3.08 6.78 9.64
CA PRO A 695 -2.30 7.41 10.71
C PRO A 695 -0.82 7.71 10.35
N LEU A 696 -0.28 7.07 9.30
CA LEU A 696 1.09 7.34 8.84
C LEU A 696 1.21 8.71 8.16
N LEU A 697 0.21 9.07 7.36
CA LEU A 697 0.30 10.17 6.41
C LEU A 697 0.53 11.57 7.03
N PRO A 698 -0.06 11.89 8.19
CA PRO A 698 0.12 13.22 8.78
C PRO A 698 1.46 13.38 9.54
N ILE A 699 2.23 12.31 9.77
CA ILE A 699 3.40 12.36 10.65
C ILE A 699 4.53 13.20 10.03
N MET A 700 4.90 12.94 8.78
CA MET A 700 5.99 13.64 8.10
C MET A 700 5.72 15.16 8.01
N PRO A 701 4.54 15.60 7.53
CA PRO A 701 4.27 17.04 7.47
C PRO A 701 4.08 17.67 8.86
N ALA A 702 3.55 16.97 9.86
CA ALA A 702 3.47 17.47 11.22
C ALA A 702 4.87 17.77 11.79
N VAL A 703 5.84 16.88 11.55
CA VAL A 703 7.24 17.10 11.96
C VAL A 703 7.85 18.29 11.21
N ALA A 704 7.64 18.40 9.89
CA ALA A 704 8.14 19.53 9.09
C ALA A 704 7.58 20.88 9.59
N ASN A 705 6.27 20.93 9.88
CA ASN A 705 5.60 22.12 10.42
C ASN A 705 6.09 22.45 11.84
N ALA A 706 6.38 21.41 12.66
CA ALA A 706 6.95 21.59 14.00
C ALA A 706 8.37 22.16 13.95
N VAL A 707 9.20 21.75 12.99
CA VAL A 707 10.54 22.32 12.76
C VAL A 707 10.42 23.81 12.40
N TYR A 708 9.45 24.17 11.58
CA TYR A 708 9.21 25.58 11.26
C TYR A 708 8.83 26.40 12.51
N ASP A 709 7.92 25.90 13.33
CA ASP A 709 7.52 26.55 14.58
C ASP A 709 8.71 26.69 15.56
N ALA A 710 9.60 25.68 15.59
CA ALA A 710 10.75 25.66 16.50
C ALA A 710 11.87 26.64 16.12
N VAL A 711 12.22 26.77 14.85
CA VAL A 711 13.42 27.50 14.40
C VAL A 711 13.19 28.44 13.21
N GLY A 712 11.98 28.49 12.68
CA GLY A 712 11.56 29.39 11.60
C GLY A 712 12.25 29.12 10.27
N VAL A 713 12.45 27.83 9.92
CA VAL A 713 12.92 27.39 8.61
C VAL A 713 12.01 26.32 8.03
N ARG A 714 11.72 26.39 6.73
CA ARG A 714 10.93 25.40 6.01
C ARG A 714 11.83 24.32 5.42
N ILE A 715 11.49 23.07 5.69
CA ILE A 715 12.13 21.91 5.04
C ILE A 715 11.07 21.26 4.14
N ASP A 716 11.19 21.54 2.85
CA ASP A 716 10.21 21.13 1.82
C ASP A 716 10.55 19.74 1.21
N GLU A 717 11.35 18.95 1.92
CA GLU A 717 11.66 17.57 1.55
C GLU A 717 11.88 16.66 2.75
N VAL A 718 11.64 15.37 2.58
CA VAL A 718 11.95 14.34 3.58
C VAL A 718 13.00 13.36 3.03
N PRO A 719 13.88 12.80 3.91
CA PRO A 719 13.94 13.00 5.35
C PRO A 719 14.49 14.37 5.75
N ILE A 720 14.04 14.88 6.90
CA ILE A 720 14.47 16.15 7.50
C ILE A 720 15.74 15.87 8.29
N THR A 721 16.89 16.04 7.66
CA THR A 721 18.19 15.75 8.28
C THR A 721 18.77 16.97 8.95
N PRO A 722 19.69 16.81 9.94
CA PRO A 722 20.41 17.94 10.56
C PRO A 722 21.11 18.83 9.54
N GLU A 723 21.69 18.27 8.49
CA GLU A 723 22.35 19.02 7.41
C GLU A 723 21.39 19.96 6.70
N LYS A 724 20.17 19.50 6.38
CA LYS A 724 19.14 20.31 5.70
C LYS A 724 18.67 21.47 6.59
N ILE A 725 18.49 21.22 7.89
CA ILE A 725 18.14 22.25 8.86
C ILE A 725 19.25 23.31 8.94
N LEU A 726 20.52 22.89 9.04
CA LEU A 726 21.66 23.82 9.08
C LEU A 726 21.77 24.67 7.81
N LYS A 727 21.54 24.09 6.63
CA LYS A 727 21.51 24.80 5.35
C LYS A 727 20.40 25.86 5.34
N ALA A 728 19.17 25.50 5.73
CA ALA A 728 18.07 26.44 5.81
C ALA A 728 18.30 27.58 6.85
N LEU A 729 18.94 27.26 8.00
CA LEU A 729 19.34 28.25 8.99
C LEU A 729 20.45 29.17 8.46
N ALA A 730 21.35 28.69 7.61
CA ALA A 730 22.36 29.54 6.96
C ALA A 730 21.69 30.52 5.99
N GLU A 731 20.69 30.12 5.22
CA GLU A 731 19.90 30.99 4.37
C GLU A 731 19.20 32.08 5.20
N LYS A 732 18.56 31.70 6.33
CA LYS A 732 17.94 32.64 7.28
C LYS A 732 18.91 33.71 7.79
N ARG A 733 20.12 33.27 8.22
CA ARG A 733 21.16 34.18 8.71
C ARG A 733 21.68 35.13 7.62
N ALA A 734 21.67 34.68 6.37
CA ALA A 734 22.06 35.47 5.22
C ALA A 734 20.96 36.40 4.70
N GLY A 735 19.79 36.44 5.36
CA GLY A 735 18.65 37.27 4.95
C GLY A 735 17.95 36.79 3.67
N ARG A 736 18.19 35.57 3.29
CA ARG A 736 17.50 34.89 2.18
C ARG A 736 16.29 34.08 2.68
N GLU A 737 15.50 33.52 1.75
CA GLU A 737 14.36 32.73 2.10
C GLU A 737 14.80 31.53 2.99
N PRO A 738 14.25 31.40 4.21
CA PRO A 738 14.72 30.42 5.19
C PRO A 738 14.13 29.00 4.87
N ARG A 739 14.56 28.41 3.77
CA ARG A 739 14.06 27.11 3.34
C ARG A 739 15.17 26.19 2.83
N TYR A 740 14.89 24.88 2.83
CA TYR A 740 15.65 23.87 2.12
C TYR A 740 14.66 22.93 1.39
N GLY A 741 14.93 22.64 0.14
CA GLY A 741 14.11 21.76 -0.70
C GLY A 741 14.37 22.00 -2.18
N PRO A 742 13.63 21.35 -3.06
CA PRO A 742 13.81 21.46 -4.50
C PRO A 742 13.58 22.92 -4.95
N THR A 743 14.35 23.33 -5.96
CA THR A 743 14.28 24.69 -6.55
C THR A 743 13.86 24.68 -8.02
N HIS A 744 13.79 23.48 -8.61
CA HIS A 744 13.46 23.29 -10.00
C HIS A 744 12.47 22.15 -10.18
N PHE A 745 11.55 22.29 -11.11
CA PHE A 745 10.69 21.23 -11.63
C PHE A 745 10.91 21.15 -13.13
N PRO A 746 11.30 19.99 -13.68
CA PRO A 746 11.64 19.91 -15.11
C PRO A 746 10.43 20.15 -16.00
N GLU A 747 10.69 20.62 -17.22
CA GLU A 747 9.64 20.71 -18.23
C GLU A 747 9.22 19.32 -18.69
N ILE A 748 7.92 19.08 -18.65
CA ILE A 748 7.32 17.81 -19.07
C ILE A 748 6.28 18.11 -20.14
N SER A 749 6.36 17.42 -21.26
CA SER A 749 5.33 17.44 -22.29
C SER A 749 4.12 16.67 -21.78
N TRP A 750 3.14 17.38 -21.27
CA TRP A 750 1.92 16.79 -20.74
C TRP A 750 0.93 16.41 -21.84
N PRO A 751 0.24 15.27 -21.74
CA PRO A 751 -0.90 14.98 -22.62
C PRO A 751 -2.01 16.02 -22.40
N GLU A 752 -2.88 16.20 -23.39
CA GLU A 752 -4.06 17.03 -23.23
C GLU A 752 -4.86 16.57 -22.00
N ALA A 753 -5.24 17.53 -21.15
CA ALA A 753 -5.97 17.22 -19.92
C ALA A 753 -7.37 16.70 -20.24
N LEU A 754 -7.76 15.60 -19.62
CA LEU A 754 -9.16 15.19 -19.61
C LEU A 754 -9.94 16.20 -18.74
N ARG A 755 -10.84 16.95 -19.36
CA ARG A 755 -11.63 18.00 -18.71
C ARG A 755 -12.95 17.46 -18.24
N VAL A 756 -13.19 17.50 -16.94
CA VAL A 756 -14.39 16.98 -16.29
C VAL A 756 -15.02 18.11 -15.47
N PRO A 757 -16.21 18.59 -15.81
CA PRO A 757 -16.89 19.57 -14.95
C PRO A 757 -17.13 18.96 -13.57
N PRO A 758 -16.83 19.68 -12.46
CA PRO A 758 -17.08 19.17 -11.11
C PRO A 758 -18.59 19.03 -10.84
N PRO A 759 -18.99 18.25 -9.81
CA PRO A 759 -20.42 18.01 -9.51
C PRO A 759 -21.25 19.27 -9.33
N TRP A 760 -20.70 20.29 -8.69
CA TRP A 760 -21.40 21.57 -8.45
C TRP A 760 -21.48 22.49 -9.69
N GLU A 761 -20.77 22.18 -10.75
CA GLU A 761 -20.90 22.81 -12.07
C GLU A 761 -21.76 21.96 -13.03
N GLY A 762 -22.52 20.99 -12.51
CA GLY A 762 -23.39 20.09 -13.27
C GLY A 762 -22.67 18.93 -13.95
N GLY A 763 -21.44 18.61 -13.55
CA GLY A 763 -20.70 17.47 -14.06
C GLY A 763 -21.35 16.13 -13.69
N ASP A 764 -21.32 15.19 -14.62
CA ASP A 764 -21.84 13.82 -14.47
C ASP A 764 -20.72 12.76 -14.37
N GLY A 765 -19.49 13.20 -14.21
CA GLY A 765 -18.29 12.36 -14.12
C GLY A 765 -17.70 11.95 -15.47
N ARG A 766 -18.18 12.51 -16.59
CA ARG A 766 -17.62 12.30 -17.93
C ARG A 766 -16.66 13.42 -18.29
N ALA A 767 -15.60 13.06 -19.01
CA ALA A 767 -14.75 14.06 -19.64
C ALA A 767 -15.44 14.63 -20.89
N ILE A 768 -15.49 15.95 -21.01
CA ILE A 768 -16.14 16.64 -22.15
C ILE A 768 -15.33 16.57 -23.44
N ASN A 769 -14.04 16.29 -23.35
CA ASN A 769 -13.12 16.16 -24.48
C ASN A 769 -12.57 14.72 -24.65
N GLU A 770 -13.14 13.74 -23.96
CA GLU A 770 -12.85 12.34 -24.23
C GLU A 770 -13.75 11.87 -25.38
N THR A 771 -13.15 11.65 -26.55
CA THR A 771 -13.88 11.01 -27.65
C THR A 771 -14.33 9.65 -27.16
N PRO A 772 -15.64 9.30 -27.23
CA PRO A 772 -16.09 7.96 -26.93
C PRO A 772 -15.33 7.04 -27.88
N LYS A 773 -14.27 6.40 -27.41
CA LYS A 773 -13.76 5.24 -28.13
C LYS A 773 -14.93 4.30 -28.17
N GLU A 774 -15.39 3.96 -29.40
CA GLU A 774 -16.25 2.82 -29.58
C GLU A 774 -15.70 1.78 -28.60
N ARG A 775 -16.49 1.46 -27.57
CA ARG A 775 -16.12 0.37 -26.67
C ARG A 775 -16.03 -0.81 -27.59
N LYS A 776 -14.84 -1.09 -28.12
CA LYS A 776 -14.58 -2.40 -28.69
C LYS A 776 -15.17 -3.33 -27.67
N PRO A 777 -16.15 -4.16 -28.01
CA PRO A 777 -16.71 -5.10 -27.06
C PRO A 777 -15.48 -5.65 -26.38
N ARG A 778 -15.42 -5.55 -25.04
CA ARG A 778 -14.30 -6.16 -24.28
C ARG A 778 -14.22 -7.52 -24.90
N VAL A 779 -13.24 -7.73 -25.78
CA VAL A 779 -12.88 -9.06 -26.16
C VAL A 779 -12.55 -9.64 -24.83
N GLU A 780 -13.48 -10.38 -24.25
CA GLU A 780 -13.18 -11.43 -23.34
C GLU A 780 -12.15 -12.23 -24.10
N LYS A 781 -10.90 -11.81 -24.02
CA LYS A 781 -9.84 -12.76 -24.20
C LYS A 781 -10.14 -13.69 -23.05
N GLU A 782 -10.91 -14.70 -23.34
CA GLU A 782 -10.90 -15.99 -22.69
C GLU A 782 -9.45 -16.47 -22.71
N ALA A 783 -8.61 -15.72 -22.05
CA ALA A 783 -7.30 -16.09 -21.68
C ALA A 783 -7.52 -16.83 -20.37
N VAL A 784 -7.78 -18.09 -20.56
CA VAL A 784 -7.33 -19.15 -19.68
C VAL A 784 -8.19 -19.38 -18.46
N LEU A 785 -9.32 -19.92 -18.68
CA LEU A 785 -9.79 -21.11 -17.99
C LEU A 785 -10.47 -21.97 -19.06
N LYS A 786 -9.72 -22.51 -19.98
CA LYS A 786 -10.16 -23.75 -20.63
C LYS A 786 -10.01 -24.84 -19.59
N PRO A 787 -11.05 -25.67 -19.38
CA PRO A 787 -11.09 -26.72 -18.39
C PRO A 787 -9.96 -27.70 -18.52
#